data_67e79aaa3113897bf1373fd2ca45c05c
#
_entry.id   67e79aaa3113897bf1373fd2ca45c05c
#
_cell.length_a   1.000
_cell.length_b   1.000
_cell.length_c   1.000
_cell.angle_alpha   90.00
_cell.angle_beta   90.00
_cell.angle_gamma   90.00
#
_symmetry.space_group_name_H-M   'P 1'
#
loop_
_entity.id
_entity.type
_entity.pdbx_description
1 polymer ?
#
loop_
_entity_poly.entity_id
_entity_poly.type
_entity_poly.pdbx_seq_one_letter_code
_entity_poly.pdbx_strand_id
1 'polypeptide(L)'
;MRKHTKLLPARGMGLPLTFSLAVLLAGFYTLLCLWIQPNSLRSALSLFLAEPLLIVLNALPIGLLIVAFALLFANVFFSAALVGTLCGILSIANRIKIEVRNEPLFPRDLGLLKEATSAAGSYDIRFPWSAIAVVVISCALLVALGVFFRGRPLSPERPIWTRFLLRFLGAASTLGVLAGLIFTVYASNSLYNAFPVSNPYYVPSVFNELGFPYCFTHHFTTYTVDKPVGFSRAAAEAWDKGEQASGQGAPVNVIMVMNEAFSDVTDQPMFTYPAEENPLKNLHAIRESAHSVSGHVVVPGFAGGTANTEFDVLTGMQTNALSATTTSAFRAVNRNLDSLYRVFSADGYATSFLHPGDAWFYNRENVYDFFGAEEIEFAEDMQNLQYKGRWVTDDSLASLIEENFESAVSAGKPLFNYTTTIQNHMSYTTDKYGADYAYPPVQTSIPLSDEAKALLSVYIEGARDADAMLGRLTDYFAARSEPVMLVFLGDHLPYLGDNQLAYKELGINLTPEENGSAGFLKSYETPYVIWANDAAAQTLDWTATVAALDLPTDGTISASFLGATVLELTGRGNETPWFQFLNQLRRTAYPVVQKETVVLPDGTVTTLDALDQSGQELLSKWRCWSYYKLKYKDIS
;
A
#
# COMPACT_ATOMS: atom_id res chain seq x y z
N MET A 1 -0.31 68.92 -12.38
CA MET A 1 -0.93 68.18 -13.47
C MET A 1 -0.60 66.70 -13.35
N ARG A 2 -1.49 65.90 -12.74
CA ARG A 2 -1.37 64.40 -12.73
C ARG A 2 -1.99 63.91 -14.05
N LYS A 3 -1.17 63.35 -14.94
CA LYS A 3 -1.65 62.62 -16.12
C LYS A 3 -2.32 61.32 -15.63
N HIS A 4 -3.67 61.32 -15.65
CA HIS A 4 -4.42 60.05 -15.59
C HIS A 4 -4.13 59.30 -16.88
N THR A 5 -3.28 58.27 -16.80
CA THR A 5 -3.21 57.24 -17.85
C THR A 5 -4.58 56.55 -17.92
N LYS A 6 -5.35 56.87 -18.94
CA LYS A 6 -6.60 56.16 -19.27
C LYS A 6 -6.21 54.72 -19.61
N LEU A 7 -6.38 53.81 -18.67
CA LEU A 7 -6.41 52.39 -18.96
C LEU A 7 -7.46 52.14 -20.02
N LEU A 8 -7.09 51.48 -21.12
CA LEU A 8 -8.00 51.09 -22.18
C LEU A 8 -9.24 50.37 -21.57
N PRO A 9 -10.47 50.69 -22.02
CA PRO A 9 -11.68 50.07 -21.48
C PRO A 9 -11.62 48.56 -21.74
N ALA A 10 -11.70 47.75 -20.68
CA ALA A 10 -11.68 46.29 -20.74
C ALA A 10 -12.80 45.80 -21.70
N ARG A 11 -12.45 45.00 -22.73
CA ARG A 11 -13.42 44.43 -23.67
C ARG A 11 -14.32 43.43 -22.93
N GLY A 12 -15.64 43.68 -22.92
CA GLY A 12 -16.60 42.77 -22.29
C GLY A 12 -16.87 41.51 -23.12
N MET A 13 -16.72 40.32 -22.52
CA MET A 13 -16.99 39.03 -23.16
C MET A 13 -18.39 38.53 -22.82
N GLY A 14 -19.12 38.02 -23.80
CA GLY A 14 -20.40 37.35 -23.58
C GLY A 14 -20.28 35.95 -22.97
N LEU A 15 -21.36 35.44 -22.41
CA LEU A 15 -21.40 34.09 -21.81
C LEU A 15 -20.93 32.97 -22.75
N PRO A 16 -21.38 32.89 -24.04
CA PRO A 16 -20.93 31.81 -24.92
C PRO A 16 -19.40 31.77 -25.06
N LEU A 17 -18.77 32.93 -25.27
CA LEU A 17 -17.31 33.02 -25.37
C LEU A 17 -16.63 32.65 -24.07
N THR A 18 -17.22 33.02 -22.92
CA THR A 18 -16.71 32.63 -21.59
C THR A 18 -16.71 31.11 -21.42
N PHE A 19 -17.81 30.43 -21.80
CA PHE A 19 -17.89 28.97 -21.75
C PHE A 19 -16.91 28.29 -22.72
N SER A 20 -16.82 28.78 -23.98
CA SER A 20 -15.86 28.22 -24.94
C SER A 20 -14.42 28.35 -24.47
N LEU A 21 -14.05 29.50 -23.87
CA LEU A 21 -12.73 29.69 -23.27
C LEU A 21 -12.51 28.81 -22.05
N ALA A 22 -13.52 28.60 -21.21
CA ALA A 22 -13.42 27.69 -20.06
C ALA A 22 -13.14 26.26 -20.53
N VAL A 23 -13.77 25.78 -21.58
CA VAL A 23 -13.52 24.45 -22.17
C VAL A 23 -12.09 24.34 -22.71
N LEU A 24 -11.64 25.34 -23.49
CA LEU A 24 -10.28 25.36 -24.05
C LEU A 24 -9.22 25.39 -22.93
N LEU A 25 -9.43 26.21 -21.90
CA LEU A 25 -8.52 26.32 -20.76
C LEU A 25 -8.54 25.05 -19.88
N ALA A 26 -9.70 24.39 -19.74
CA ALA A 26 -9.78 23.09 -19.08
C ALA A 26 -8.96 22.03 -19.85
N GLY A 27 -9.08 21.98 -21.18
CA GLY A 27 -8.25 21.11 -22.02
C GLY A 27 -6.75 21.40 -21.87
N PHE A 28 -6.38 22.67 -21.90
CA PHE A 28 -4.97 23.06 -21.66
C PHE A 28 -4.44 22.60 -20.30
N TYR A 29 -5.19 22.83 -19.22
CA TYR A 29 -4.75 22.41 -17.89
C TYR A 29 -4.78 20.90 -17.70
N THR A 30 -5.69 20.20 -18.37
CA THR A 30 -5.66 18.73 -18.41
C THR A 30 -4.36 18.23 -19.02
N LEU A 31 -3.98 18.76 -20.19
CA LEU A 31 -2.72 18.40 -20.84
C LEU A 31 -1.50 18.79 -19.97
N LEU A 32 -1.56 19.93 -19.31
CA LEU A 32 -0.51 20.35 -18.37
C LEU A 32 -0.38 19.37 -17.20
N CYS A 33 -1.48 18.99 -16.55
CA CYS A 33 -1.47 18.02 -15.46
C CYS A 33 -0.86 16.69 -15.89
N LEU A 34 -1.15 16.21 -17.08
CA LEU A 34 -0.62 14.96 -17.63
C LEU A 34 0.85 15.07 -18.01
N TRP A 35 1.27 16.24 -18.56
CA TRP A 35 2.68 16.47 -18.85
C TRP A 35 3.54 16.57 -17.59
N ILE A 36 3.00 17.09 -16.50
CA ILE A 36 3.69 17.18 -15.21
C ILE A 36 4.00 15.79 -14.64
N GLN A 37 3.19 14.75 -14.94
CA GLN A 37 3.45 13.39 -14.51
C GLN A 37 4.80 12.87 -15.08
N PRO A 38 5.39 11.79 -14.52
CA PRO A 38 6.69 11.27 -14.98
C PRO A 38 6.74 10.89 -16.46
N ASN A 39 5.59 10.65 -17.06
CA ASN A 39 5.48 10.23 -18.45
C ASN A 39 5.56 11.42 -19.42
N SER A 40 6.05 11.14 -20.61
CA SER A 40 6.19 12.14 -21.65
C SER A 40 4.83 12.64 -22.16
N LEU A 41 4.80 13.87 -22.71
CA LEU A 41 3.62 14.39 -23.41
C LEU A 41 3.12 13.44 -24.52
N ARG A 42 4.02 12.65 -25.12
CA ARG A 42 3.70 11.64 -26.13
C ARG A 42 2.79 10.55 -25.56
N SER A 43 3.11 10.03 -24.37
CA SER A 43 2.30 8.99 -23.70
C SER A 43 0.91 9.52 -23.34
N ALA A 44 0.83 10.75 -22.81
CA ALA A 44 -0.43 11.40 -22.50
C ALA A 44 -1.32 11.60 -23.74
N LEU A 45 -0.72 12.04 -24.87
CA LEU A 45 -1.44 12.23 -26.12
C LEU A 45 -1.88 10.89 -26.74
N SER A 46 -1.06 9.84 -26.66
CA SER A 46 -1.43 8.52 -27.18
C SER A 46 -2.61 7.93 -26.44
N LEU A 47 -2.66 8.07 -25.12
CA LEU A 47 -3.78 7.63 -24.28
C LEU A 47 -5.08 8.35 -24.67
N PHE A 48 -5.04 9.67 -24.81
CA PHE A 48 -6.21 10.45 -25.21
C PHE A 48 -6.73 10.09 -26.59
N LEU A 49 -5.86 9.74 -27.52
CA LEU A 49 -6.28 9.30 -28.85
C LEU A 49 -6.91 7.90 -28.80
N ALA A 50 -6.43 7.03 -27.91
CA ALA A 50 -6.99 5.70 -27.72
C ALA A 50 -8.32 5.72 -26.95
N GLU A 51 -8.41 6.56 -25.89
CA GLU A 51 -9.55 6.61 -24.97
C GLU A 51 -10.13 8.04 -24.83
N PRO A 52 -10.94 8.52 -25.80
CA PRO A 52 -11.47 9.88 -25.78
C PRO A 52 -12.31 10.21 -24.52
N LEU A 53 -12.92 9.21 -23.88
CA LEU A 53 -13.69 9.39 -22.65
C LEU A 53 -12.79 9.86 -21.51
N LEU A 54 -11.54 9.39 -21.42
CA LEU A 54 -10.59 9.85 -20.41
C LEU A 54 -10.26 11.34 -20.52
N ILE A 55 -10.26 11.90 -21.75
CA ILE A 55 -10.10 13.36 -21.93
C ILE A 55 -11.22 14.10 -21.21
N VAL A 56 -12.45 13.65 -21.43
CA VAL A 56 -13.64 14.27 -20.81
C VAL A 56 -13.59 14.13 -19.31
N LEU A 57 -13.29 12.93 -18.80
CA LEU A 57 -13.23 12.65 -17.35
C LEU A 57 -12.14 13.47 -16.65
N ASN A 58 -11.01 13.71 -17.29
CA ASN A 58 -9.95 14.57 -16.73
C ASN A 58 -10.27 16.06 -16.83
N ALA A 59 -10.88 16.52 -17.94
CA ALA A 59 -11.11 17.94 -18.19
C ALA A 59 -12.39 18.48 -17.51
N LEU A 60 -13.38 17.64 -17.29
CA LEU A 60 -14.70 18.07 -16.80
C LEU A 60 -14.66 18.69 -15.40
N PRO A 61 -13.98 18.13 -14.38
CA PRO A 61 -13.86 18.75 -13.08
C PRO A 61 -13.18 20.12 -13.14
N ILE A 62 -12.09 20.24 -13.92
CA ILE A 62 -11.34 21.47 -14.12
C ILE A 62 -12.22 22.51 -14.78
N GLY A 63 -12.94 22.12 -15.84
CA GLY A 63 -13.84 23.00 -16.59
C GLY A 63 -14.99 23.53 -15.75
N LEU A 64 -15.62 22.66 -14.96
CA LEU A 64 -16.72 23.07 -14.07
C LEU A 64 -16.24 24.02 -12.97
N LEU A 65 -15.04 23.80 -12.41
CA LEU A 65 -14.44 24.74 -11.46
C LEU A 65 -14.16 26.10 -12.12
N ILE A 66 -13.56 26.12 -13.33
CA ILE A 66 -13.32 27.37 -14.08
C ILE A 66 -14.64 28.10 -14.33
N VAL A 67 -15.70 27.42 -14.75
CA VAL A 67 -17.02 28.01 -15.00
C VAL A 67 -17.62 28.56 -13.71
N ALA A 68 -17.60 27.81 -12.61
CA ALA A 68 -18.13 28.26 -11.33
C ALA A 68 -17.45 29.56 -10.85
N PHE A 69 -16.13 29.59 -10.89
CA PHE A 69 -15.39 30.80 -10.51
C PHE A 69 -15.52 31.92 -11.54
N ALA A 70 -15.66 31.63 -12.86
CA ALA A 70 -15.93 32.65 -13.88
C ALA A 70 -17.29 33.29 -13.69
N LEU A 71 -18.31 32.55 -13.28
CA LEU A 71 -19.60 33.11 -12.89
C LEU A 71 -19.46 33.99 -11.65
N LEU A 72 -18.69 33.56 -10.65
CA LEU A 72 -18.50 34.30 -9.41
C LEU A 72 -17.70 35.60 -9.62
N PHE A 73 -16.54 35.51 -10.27
CA PHE A 73 -15.61 36.63 -10.45
C PHE A 73 -15.88 37.47 -11.71
N ALA A 74 -16.77 37.03 -12.59
CA ALA A 74 -17.03 37.62 -13.92
C ALA A 74 -15.77 37.72 -14.80
N ASN A 75 -14.84 36.78 -14.64
CA ASN A 75 -13.60 36.77 -15.36
C ASN A 75 -13.05 35.36 -15.54
N VAL A 76 -13.15 34.82 -16.75
CA VAL A 76 -12.71 33.45 -17.04
C VAL A 76 -11.19 33.27 -16.91
N PHE A 77 -10.43 34.32 -17.20
CA PHE A 77 -8.97 34.26 -17.12
C PHE A 77 -8.48 34.22 -15.67
N PHE A 78 -9.02 35.07 -14.79
CA PHE A 78 -8.70 34.99 -13.36
C PHE A 78 -9.13 33.65 -12.76
N SER A 79 -10.29 33.16 -13.19
CA SER A 79 -10.79 31.85 -12.73
C SER A 79 -9.91 30.72 -13.20
N ALA A 80 -9.49 30.73 -14.46
CA ALA A 80 -8.57 29.75 -14.99
C ALA A 80 -7.17 29.86 -14.37
N ALA A 81 -6.69 31.07 -14.08
CA ALA A 81 -5.43 31.27 -13.35
C ALA A 81 -5.48 30.63 -11.95
N LEU A 82 -6.57 30.85 -11.20
CA LEU A 82 -6.78 30.27 -9.87
C LEU A 82 -6.86 28.74 -9.95
N VAL A 83 -7.77 28.20 -10.75
CA VAL A 83 -7.99 26.75 -10.87
C VAL A 83 -6.77 26.05 -11.45
N GLY A 84 -6.16 26.63 -12.48
CA GLY A 84 -4.98 26.06 -13.12
C GLY A 84 -3.75 26.06 -12.23
N THR A 85 -3.56 27.10 -11.40
CA THR A 85 -2.50 27.11 -10.39
C THR A 85 -2.73 26.03 -9.35
N LEU A 86 -3.96 25.86 -8.87
CA LEU A 86 -4.31 24.79 -7.93
C LEU A 86 -4.04 23.40 -8.53
N CYS A 87 -4.53 23.15 -9.75
CA CYS A 87 -4.27 21.90 -10.47
C CYS A 87 -2.78 21.66 -10.69
N GLY A 88 -2.02 22.70 -11.05
CA GLY A 88 -0.57 22.63 -11.21
C GLY A 88 0.15 22.28 -9.92
N ILE A 89 -0.19 22.91 -8.81
CA ILE A 89 0.39 22.61 -7.49
C ILE A 89 0.08 21.15 -7.10
N LEU A 90 -1.18 20.72 -7.23
CA LEU A 90 -1.56 19.33 -6.89
C LEU A 90 -0.86 18.31 -7.79
N SER A 91 -0.70 18.61 -9.09
CA SER A 91 0.00 17.73 -10.02
C SER A 91 1.51 17.65 -9.73
N ILE A 92 2.13 18.78 -9.36
CA ILE A 92 3.54 18.81 -8.93
C ILE A 92 3.71 18.02 -7.63
N ALA A 93 2.81 18.22 -6.66
CA ALA A 93 2.83 17.46 -5.42
C ALA A 93 2.63 15.95 -5.66
N ASN A 94 1.72 15.57 -6.58
CA ASN A 94 1.54 14.19 -6.99
C ASN A 94 2.82 13.60 -7.59
N ARG A 95 3.46 14.31 -8.51
CA ARG A 95 4.71 13.88 -9.12
C ARG A 95 5.80 13.67 -8.06
N ILE A 96 6.03 14.66 -7.19
CA ILE A 96 7.03 14.56 -6.12
C ILE A 96 6.71 13.37 -5.21
N LYS A 97 5.45 13.20 -4.82
CA LYS A 97 5.05 12.07 -3.97
C LYS A 97 5.29 10.72 -4.63
N ILE A 98 5.03 10.59 -5.93
CA ILE A 98 5.35 9.37 -6.68
C ILE A 98 6.86 9.14 -6.74
N GLU A 99 7.66 10.16 -7.05
CA GLU A 99 9.12 10.05 -7.15
C GLU A 99 9.79 9.70 -5.80
N VAL A 100 9.26 10.21 -4.69
CA VAL A 100 9.83 10.02 -3.34
C VAL A 100 9.26 8.80 -2.62
N ARG A 101 7.98 8.50 -2.81
CA ARG A 101 7.24 7.53 -1.99
C ARG A 101 6.60 6.40 -2.79
N ASN A 102 6.75 6.42 -4.09
CA ASN A 102 6.08 5.47 -4.97
C ASN A 102 4.56 5.40 -4.77
N GLU A 103 3.97 6.50 -4.32
CA GLU A 103 2.53 6.66 -4.08
C GLU A 103 1.98 7.94 -4.71
N PRO A 104 0.80 7.91 -5.34
CA PRO A 104 0.15 9.12 -5.83
C PRO A 104 -0.46 9.96 -4.70
N LEU A 105 -0.77 11.21 -5.02
CA LEU A 105 -1.48 12.12 -4.12
C LEU A 105 -2.98 11.83 -4.12
N PHE A 106 -3.54 11.56 -2.95
CA PHE A 106 -4.98 11.38 -2.74
C PHE A 106 -5.62 12.62 -2.10
N PRO A 107 -6.94 12.83 -2.26
CA PRO A 107 -7.65 13.94 -1.60
C PRO A 107 -7.44 14.00 -0.09
N ARG A 108 -7.29 12.86 0.58
CA ARG A 108 -7.07 12.77 2.03
C ARG A 108 -5.70 13.28 2.47
N ASP A 109 -4.70 13.22 1.59
CA ASP A 109 -3.35 13.71 1.90
C ASP A 109 -3.35 15.23 2.14
N LEU A 110 -4.38 15.93 1.63
CA LEU A 110 -4.54 17.36 1.92
C LEU A 110 -4.78 17.65 3.42
N GLY A 111 -5.27 16.67 4.19
CA GLY A 111 -5.38 16.75 5.64
C GLY A 111 -4.03 16.62 6.37
N LEU A 112 -3.00 16.09 5.70
CA LEU A 112 -1.66 15.83 6.24
C LEU A 112 -0.61 16.84 5.76
N LEU A 113 -1.03 17.99 5.27
CA LEU A 113 -0.10 19.02 4.73
C LEU A 113 0.90 19.52 5.77
N LYS A 114 0.53 19.54 7.05
CA LYS A 114 1.41 19.99 8.13
C LYS A 114 2.53 18.97 8.37
N GLU A 115 2.17 17.70 8.42
CA GLU A 115 3.10 16.57 8.55
C GLU A 115 4.01 16.47 7.33
N ALA A 116 3.45 16.60 6.12
CA ALA A 116 4.21 16.60 4.88
C ALA A 116 5.23 17.74 4.80
N THR A 117 4.92 18.92 5.33
CA THR A 117 5.86 20.05 5.36
C THR A 117 6.98 19.86 6.37
N SER A 118 6.74 19.21 7.51
CA SER A 118 7.78 18.91 8.49
C SER A 118 8.73 17.80 7.99
N ALA A 119 8.20 16.82 7.27
CA ALA A 119 8.97 15.71 6.70
C ALA A 119 9.76 16.09 5.42
N ALA A 120 9.39 17.16 4.74
CA ALA A 120 10.02 17.56 3.47
C ALA A 120 11.54 17.82 3.58
N GLY A 121 12.04 18.16 4.78
CA GLY A 121 13.46 18.36 5.04
C GLY A 121 14.30 17.07 5.09
N SER A 122 13.65 15.90 5.24
CA SER A 122 14.33 14.59 5.36
C SER A 122 14.53 13.90 4.01
N TYR A 123 14.01 14.46 2.92
CA TYR A 123 14.11 13.89 1.57
C TYR A 123 14.96 14.74 0.64
N ASP A 124 15.71 14.08 -0.25
CA ASP A 124 16.33 14.74 -1.42
C ASP A 124 15.25 14.98 -2.49
N ILE A 125 14.44 16.02 -2.28
CA ILE A 125 13.34 16.35 -3.19
C ILE A 125 13.88 17.04 -4.44
N ARG A 126 13.74 16.38 -5.58
CA ARG A 126 14.03 16.97 -6.89
C ARG A 126 12.83 17.75 -7.42
N PHE A 127 12.91 19.07 -7.32
CA PHE A 127 11.81 19.92 -7.82
C PHE A 127 11.76 19.93 -9.35
N PRO A 128 10.57 19.71 -9.96
CA PRO A 128 10.40 19.77 -11.42
C PRO A 128 10.33 21.24 -11.88
N TRP A 129 11.47 21.92 -11.93
CA TRP A 129 11.56 23.37 -12.22
C TRP A 129 10.89 23.78 -13.53
N SER A 130 10.94 22.95 -14.56
CA SER A 130 10.23 23.17 -15.83
C SER A 130 8.71 23.23 -15.65
N ALA A 131 8.15 22.34 -14.86
CA ALA A 131 6.72 22.30 -14.55
C ALA A 131 6.30 23.53 -13.73
N ILE A 132 7.09 23.86 -12.69
CA ILE A 132 6.88 25.07 -11.87
C ILE A 132 6.89 26.32 -12.75
N ALA A 133 7.87 26.46 -13.62
CA ALA A 133 7.98 27.60 -14.54
C ALA A 133 6.75 27.73 -15.45
N VAL A 134 6.28 26.62 -16.05
CA VAL A 134 5.10 26.64 -16.92
C VAL A 134 3.83 27.01 -16.15
N VAL A 135 3.64 26.49 -14.93
CA VAL A 135 2.51 26.89 -14.07
C VAL A 135 2.55 28.37 -13.73
N VAL A 136 3.70 28.90 -13.33
CA VAL A 136 3.87 30.32 -12.99
C VAL A 136 3.66 31.23 -14.21
N ILE A 137 4.25 30.89 -15.36
CA ILE A 137 4.11 31.67 -16.60
C ILE A 137 2.65 31.65 -17.08
N SER A 138 1.98 30.49 -17.06
CA SER A 138 0.57 30.40 -17.46
C SER A 138 -0.33 31.21 -16.53
N CYS A 139 -0.09 31.16 -15.22
CA CYS A 139 -0.80 31.97 -14.24
C CYS A 139 -0.62 33.47 -14.53
N ALA A 140 0.62 33.93 -14.69
CA ALA A 140 0.94 35.33 -14.95
C ALA A 140 0.31 35.84 -16.25
N LEU A 141 0.36 35.02 -17.33
CA LEU A 141 -0.27 35.34 -18.61
C LEU A 141 -1.79 35.48 -18.48
N LEU A 142 -2.45 34.52 -17.79
CA LEU A 142 -3.89 34.56 -17.59
C LEU A 142 -4.31 35.72 -16.69
N VAL A 143 -3.54 36.04 -15.66
CA VAL A 143 -3.78 37.25 -14.84
C VAL A 143 -3.68 38.51 -15.70
N ALA A 144 -2.65 38.62 -16.55
CA ALA A 144 -2.51 39.75 -17.48
C ALA A 144 -3.72 39.84 -18.44
N LEU A 145 -4.13 38.70 -19.04
CA LEU A 145 -5.32 38.66 -19.89
C LEU A 145 -6.60 39.04 -19.12
N GLY A 146 -6.72 38.61 -17.86
CA GLY A 146 -7.86 38.95 -17.00
C GLY A 146 -7.97 40.44 -16.66
N VAL A 147 -6.84 41.17 -16.66
CA VAL A 147 -6.84 42.64 -16.52
C VAL A 147 -7.43 43.32 -17.76
N PHE A 148 -7.11 42.81 -18.96
CA PHE A 148 -7.57 43.41 -20.23
C PHE A 148 -8.95 42.95 -20.65
N PHE A 149 -9.37 41.71 -20.28
CA PHE A 149 -10.64 41.11 -20.70
C PHE A 149 -11.51 40.77 -19.50
N ARG A 150 -12.68 41.38 -19.45
CA ARG A 150 -13.68 41.14 -18.38
C ARG A 150 -14.97 40.57 -18.95
N GLY A 151 -15.65 39.74 -18.18
CA GLY A 151 -16.99 39.27 -18.55
C GLY A 151 -18.01 40.43 -18.57
N ARG A 152 -18.99 40.37 -19.48
CA ARG A 152 -20.13 41.28 -19.42
C ARG A 152 -20.96 41.00 -18.19
N PRO A 153 -21.52 42.03 -17.54
CA PRO A 153 -22.42 41.77 -16.40
C PRO A 153 -23.65 40.99 -16.88
N LEU A 154 -24.04 39.97 -16.10
CA LEU A 154 -25.31 39.27 -16.31
C LEU A 154 -26.45 40.24 -16.04
N SER A 155 -27.43 40.34 -17.00
CA SER A 155 -28.61 41.20 -16.89
C SER A 155 -28.23 42.61 -16.42
N PRO A 156 -27.55 43.41 -17.24
CA PRO A 156 -27.03 44.74 -16.88
C PRO A 156 -28.12 45.71 -16.44
N GLU A 157 -29.38 45.47 -16.82
CA GLU A 157 -30.57 46.24 -16.46
C GLU A 157 -31.03 45.99 -15.02
N ARG A 158 -30.60 44.94 -14.36
CA ARG A 158 -31.03 44.59 -13.00
C ARG A 158 -30.16 45.25 -11.94
N PRO A 159 -30.72 45.42 -10.71
CA PRO A 159 -29.97 45.92 -9.55
C PRO A 159 -28.69 45.05 -9.27
N ILE A 160 -27.67 45.67 -8.71
CA ILE A 160 -26.39 45.03 -8.44
C ILE A 160 -26.51 43.75 -7.60
N TRP A 161 -27.42 43.76 -6.60
CA TRP A 161 -27.70 42.60 -5.74
C TRP A 161 -28.31 41.43 -6.51
N THR A 162 -29.23 41.69 -7.43
CA THR A 162 -29.80 40.64 -8.30
C THR A 162 -28.74 40.03 -9.22
N ARG A 163 -27.84 40.86 -9.76
CA ARG A 163 -26.73 40.40 -10.59
C ARG A 163 -25.76 39.52 -9.78
N PHE A 164 -25.45 39.94 -8.54
CA PHE A 164 -24.62 39.13 -7.65
C PHE A 164 -25.32 37.81 -7.30
N LEU A 165 -26.58 37.83 -6.94
CA LEU A 165 -27.35 36.63 -6.63
C LEU A 165 -27.42 35.65 -7.80
N LEU A 166 -27.66 36.14 -9.04
CA LEU A 166 -27.70 35.29 -10.23
C LEU A 166 -26.35 34.62 -10.49
N ARG A 167 -25.24 35.33 -10.27
CA ARG A 167 -23.89 34.77 -10.39
C ARG A 167 -23.61 33.74 -9.31
N PHE A 168 -23.95 34.05 -8.08
CA PHE A 168 -23.80 33.14 -6.95
C PHE A 168 -24.60 31.85 -7.15
N LEU A 169 -25.88 31.97 -7.56
CA LEU A 169 -26.72 30.81 -7.84
C LEU A 169 -26.18 30.00 -9.03
N GLY A 170 -25.69 30.66 -10.09
CA GLY A 170 -25.06 29.98 -11.21
C GLY A 170 -23.80 29.23 -10.80
N ALA A 171 -22.92 29.85 -10.00
CA ALA A 171 -21.74 29.21 -9.46
C ALA A 171 -22.10 28.04 -8.52
N ALA A 172 -23.05 28.25 -7.61
CA ALA A 172 -23.52 27.19 -6.70
C ALA A 172 -24.15 26.02 -7.46
N SER A 173 -24.95 26.28 -8.50
CA SER A 173 -25.51 25.23 -9.37
C SER A 173 -24.41 24.45 -10.09
N THR A 174 -23.39 25.13 -10.62
CA THR A 174 -22.26 24.47 -11.29
C THR A 174 -21.46 23.60 -10.33
N LEU A 175 -21.20 24.08 -9.10
CA LEU A 175 -20.57 23.28 -8.05
C LEU A 175 -21.46 22.12 -7.59
N GLY A 176 -22.78 22.32 -7.56
CA GLY A 176 -23.75 21.26 -7.29
C GLY A 176 -23.73 20.15 -8.35
N VAL A 177 -23.60 20.54 -9.63
CA VAL A 177 -23.40 19.57 -10.73
C VAL A 177 -22.09 18.82 -10.55
N LEU A 178 -20.99 19.51 -10.24
CA LEU A 178 -19.69 18.86 -10.00
C LEU A 178 -19.79 17.87 -8.82
N ALA A 179 -20.40 18.29 -7.70
CA ALA A 179 -20.61 17.40 -6.56
C ALA A 179 -21.46 16.19 -6.94
N GLY A 180 -22.56 16.40 -7.66
CA GLY A 180 -23.40 15.30 -8.17
C GLY A 180 -22.61 14.31 -9.04
N LEU A 181 -21.76 14.81 -9.95
CA LEU A 181 -20.90 13.97 -10.77
C LEU A 181 -19.86 13.20 -9.93
N ILE A 182 -19.26 13.84 -8.90
CA ILE A 182 -18.33 13.18 -8.00
C ILE A 182 -19.00 11.98 -7.31
N PHE A 183 -20.22 12.15 -6.80
CA PHE A 183 -20.93 11.08 -6.08
C PHE A 183 -21.62 10.04 -6.99
N THR A 184 -21.63 10.23 -8.31
CA THR A 184 -22.26 9.30 -9.26
C THR A 184 -21.25 8.74 -10.26
N VAL A 185 -20.76 9.56 -11.18
CA VAL A 185 -19.89 9.16 -12.28
C VAL A 185 -18.48 8.83 -11.76
N TYR A 186 -17.89 9.75 -10.98
CA TYR A 186 -16.53 9.56 -10.46
C TYR A 186 -16.48 8.52 -9.34
N ALA A 187 -17.54 8.32 -8.57
CA ALA A 187 -17.62 7.26 -7.56
C ALA A 187 -17.73 5.84 -8.13
N SER A 188 -17.92 5.70 -9.45
CA SER A 188 -18.13 4.40 -10.08
C SER A 188 -16.82 3.61 -10.22
N ASN A 189 -16.63 2.59 -9.39
CA ASN A 189 -15.53 1.63 -9.50
C ASN A 189 -15.58 0.87 -10.83
N SER A 190 -16.78 0.52 -11.31
CA SER A 190 -16.95 -0.17 -12.60
C SER A 190 -16.41 0.66 -13.76
N LEU A 191 -16.65 2.00 -13.76
CA LEU A 191 -16.11 2.89 -14.76
C LEU A 191 -14.60 3.05 -14.62
N TYR A 192 -14.10 3.17 -13.38
CA TYR A 192 -12.68 3.33 -13.09
C TYR A 192 -11.86 2.12 -13.56
N ASN A 193 -12.36 0.91 -13.30
CA ASN A 193 -11.71 -0.35 -13.66
C ASN A 193 -11.98 -0.78 -15.11
N ALA A 194 -12.82 -0.05 -15.88
CA ALA A 194 -13.10 -0.39 -17.27
C ALA A 194 -11.98 0.02 -18.24
N PHE A 195 -11.07 0.90 -17.82
CA PHE A 195 -9.97 1.36 -18.66
C PHE A 195 -8.78 0.41 -18.54
N PRO A 196 -8.16 0.01 -19.67
CA PRO A 196 -6.97 -0.82 -19.64
C PRO A 196 -5.79 -0.04 -19.03
N VAL A 197 -5.12 -0.64 -18.08
CA VAL A 197 -3.88 -0.13 -17.47
C VAL A 197 -2.83 -1.23 -17.49
N SER A 198 -1.57 -0.85 -17.69
CA SER A 198 -0.47 -1.82 -17.83
C SER A 198 -0.22 -2.60 -16.54
N ASN A 199 -0.37 -1.95 -15.39
CA ASN A 199 -0.26 -2.57 -14.08
C ASN A 199 -1.32 -2.00 -13.12
N PRO A 200 -2.49 -2.65 -12.97
CA PRO A 200 -3.55 -2.18 -12.08
C PRO A 200 -3.19 -2.29 -10.60
N TYR A 201 -2.15 -3.04 -10.25
CA TYR A 201 -1.68 -3.22 -8.87
C TYR A 201 -0.66 -2.16 -8.44
N TYR A 202 -0.03 -1.50 -9.41
CA TYR A 202 0.90 -0.40 -9.18
C TYR A 202 0.18 0.94 -9.34
N VAL A 203 -0.30 1.49 -8.24
CA VAL A 203 -1.16 2.68 -8.24
C VAL A 203 -0.57 3.89 -8.96
N PRO A 204 0.76 4.17 -8.91
CA PRO A 204 1.35 5.22 -9.73
C PRO A 204 1.14 5.03 -11.24
N SER A 205 1.22 3.79 -11.77
CA SER A 205 0.90 3.52 -13.18
C SER A 205 -0.54 3.87 -13.49
N VAL A 206 -1.48 3.50 -12.64
CA VAL A 206 -2.90 3.83 -12.82
C VAL A 206 -3.10 5.35 -12.92
N PHE A 207 -2.48 6.14 -12.03
CA PHE A 207 -2.55 7.60 -12.07
C PHE A 207 -1.88 8.21 -13.30
N ASN A 208 -0.79 7.61 -13.76
CA ASN A 208 -0.09 8.04 -14.98
C ASN A 208 -0.89 7.75 -16.24
N GLU A 209 -1.55 6.60 -16.31
CA GLU A 209 -2.28 6.12 -17.49
C GLU A 209 -3.70 6.66 -17.56
N LEU A 210 -4.44 6.77 -16.44
CA LEU A 210 -5.79 7.33 -16.44
C LEU A 210 -5.84 8.85 -16.28
N GLY A 211 -4.75 9.44 -15.83
CA GLY A 211 -4.61 10.88 -15.60
C GLY A 211 -4.93 11.30 -14.17
N PHE A 212 -4.04 12.14 -13.61
CA PHE A 212 -4.16 12.64 -12.24
C PHE A 212 -5.50 13.30 -11.91
N PRO A 213 -6.06 14.24 -12.73
CA PRO A 213 -7.33 14.88 -12.39
C PRO A 213 -8.50 13.89 -12.26
N TYR A 214 -8.57 12.88 -13.13
CA TYR A 214 -9.60 11.85 -13.04
C TYR A 214 -9.43 10.98 -11.81
N CYS A 215 -8.24 10.41 -11.61
CA CYS A 215 -7.95 9.55 -10.45
C CYS A 215 -8.14 10.31 -9.14
N PHE A 216 -7.63 11.53 -9.03
CA PHE A 216 -7.80 12.35 -7.82
C PHE A 216 -9.27 12.63 -7.54
N THR A 217 -10.08 12.93 -8.58
CA THR A 217 -11.52 13.18 -8.41
C THR A 217 -12.27 11.91 -8.01
N HIS A 218 -11.93 10.76 -8.60
CA HIS A 218 -12.48 9.45 -8.22
C HIS A 218 -12.29 9.19 -6.71
N HIS A 219 -11.11 9.44 -6.20
CA HIS A 219 -10.77 9.15 -4.81
C HIS A 219 -11.37 10.12 -3.76
N PHE A 220 -12.17 11.12 -4.14
CA PHE A 220 -12.95 11.91 -3.17
C PHE A 220 -14.01 11.10 -2.44
N THR A 221 -14.56 10.08 -3.10
CA THR A 221 -15.67 9.27 -2.57
C THR A 221 -15.24 7.88 -2.13
N THR A 222 -14.01 7.48 -2.42
CA THR A 222 -13.51 6.17 -2.00
C THR A 222 -13.29 6.16 -0.49
N TYR A 223 -14.02 5.28 0.17
CA TYR A 223 -13.84 5.01 1.59
C TYR A 223 -12.65 4.06 1.75
N THR A 224 -11.90 4.23 2.84
CA THR A 224 -10.83 3.29 3.20
C THR A 224 -11.39 1.93 3.58
N VAL A 225 -12.64 1.90 4.01
CA VAL A 225 -13.37 0.69 4.41
C VAL A 225 -14.81 0.81 3.95
N ASP A 226 -15.23 -0.07 3.06
CA ASP A 226 -16.61 -0.14 2.60
C ASP A 226 -17.46 -0.88 3.63
N LYS A 227 -18.71 -0.43 3.80
CA LYS A 227 -19.65 -1.13 4.66
C LYS A 227 -20.11 -2.43 3.98
N PRO A 228 -19.81 -3.60 4.56
CA PRO A 228 -20.22 -4.87 3.97
C PRO A 228 -21.75 -5.01 3.84
N VAL A 229 -22.18 -5.70 2.79
CA VAL A 229 -23.59 -6.03 2.59
C VAL A 229 -24.08 -6.90 3.76
N GLY A 230 -25.26 -6.59 4.29
CA GLY A 230 -25.83 -7.33 5.43
C GLY A 230 -25.20 -6.98 6.79
N PHE A 231 -24.31 -6.00 6.89
CA PHE A 231 -23.69 -5.63 8.16
C PHE A 231 -24.72 -5.27 9.25
N SER A 232 -24.63 -5.97 10.37
CA SER A 232 -25.36 -5.69 11.61
C SER A 232 -24.36 -5.44 12.75
N ARG A 233 -24.40 -4.24 13.34
CA ARG A 233 -23.55 -3.91 14.49
C ARG A 233 -23.83 -4.83 15.67
N ALA A 234 -25.10 -5.12 15.96
CA ALA A 234 -25.49 -5.96 17.09
C ALA A 234 -25.00 -7.42 16.93
N ALA A 235 -25.05 -7.96 15.70
CA ALA A 235 -24.52 -9.30 15.43
C ALA A 235 -23.00 -9.33 15.60
N ALA A 236 -22.28 -8.36 15.05
CA ALA A 236 -20.82 -8.28 15.15
C ALA A 236 -20.35 -8.08 16.61
N GLU A 237 -21.06 -7.26 17.39
CA GLU A 237 -20.81 -7.08 18.82
C GLU A 237 -21.06 -8.36 19.61
N ALA A 238 -22.07 -9.16 19.22
CA ALA A 238 -22.33 -10.44 19.86
C ALA A 238 -21.21 -11.46 19.57
N TRP A 239 -20.66 -11.49 18.35
CA TRP A 239 -19.51 -12.34 18.02
C TRP A 239 -18.26 -11.96 18.82
N ASP A 240 -18.05 -10.65 19.03
CA ASP A 240 -16.88 -10.13 19.73
C ASP A 240 -16.93 -10.38 21.25
N LYS A 241 -18.12 -10.58 21.82
CA LYS A 241 -18.38 -10.95 23.22
C LYS A 241 -18.43 -12.47 23.45
N GLY A 242 -18.02 -13.27 22.46
CA GLY A 242 -17.97 -14.73 22.56
C GLY A 242 -17.12 -15.22 23.74
N GLU A 243 -17.23 -16.50 24.05
CA GLU A 243 -16.44 -17.10 25.13
C GLU A 243 -14.93 -16.97 24.84
N GLN A 244 -14.20 -16.47 25.83
CA GLN A 244 -12.75 -16.46 25.84
C GLN A 244 -12.27 -17.67 26.64
N ALA A 245 -11.37 -18.45 26.08
CA ALA A 245 -10.71 -19.48 26.86
C ALA A 245 -9.70 -18.82 27.81
N SER A 246 -9.84 -19.07 29.10
CA SER A 246 -8.84 -18.69 30.09
C SER A 246 -7.72 -19.74 30.10
N GLY A 247 -6.68 -19.52 29.33
CA GLY A 247 -5.48 -20.35 29.36
C GLY A 247 -4.29 -19.46 29.11
N GLN A 248 -3.29 -19.51 30.00
CA GLN A 248 -2.01 -18.91 29.68
C GLN A 248 -1.34 -19.76 28.60
N GLY A 249 -0.97 -19.14 27.49
CA GLY A 249 -0.16 -19.77 26.47
C GLY A 249 1.22 -20.15 26.98
N ALA A 250 1.97 -20.94 26.23
CA ALA A 250 3.34 -21.32 26.58
C ALA A 250 4.26 -20.07 26.59
N PRO A 251 5.16 -19.93 27.58
CA PRO A 251 6.04 -18.76 27.70
C PRO A 251 7.22 -18.85 26.70
N VAL A 252 6.94 -18.82 25.42
CA VAL A 252 7.91 -18.90 24.34
C VAL A 252 8.11 -17.49 23.77
N ASN A 253 9.35 -17.04 23.66
CA ASN A 253 9.67 -15.80 22.96
C ASN A 253 9.31 -15.94 21.48
N VAL A 254 8.63 -14.95 20.94
CA VAL A 254 8.17 -14.95 19.55
C VAL A 254 8.82 -13.80 18.80
N ILE A 255 9.67 -14.14 17.86
CA ILE A 255 10.39 -13.19 17.00
C ILE A 255 9.82 -13.33 15.59
N MET A 256 9.18 -12.28 15.08
CA MET A 256 8.64 -12.24 13.73
C MET A 256 9.43 -11.24 12.90
N VAL A 257 10.00 -11.69 11.79
CA VAL A 257 10.71 -10.84 10.84
C VAL A 257 9.98 -10.89 9.50
N MET A 258 9.43 -9.77 9.10
CA MET A 258 8.91 -9.57 7.75
C MET A 258 9.98 -8.86 6.93
N ASN A 259 10.58 -9.60 6.00
CA ASN A 259 11.71 -9.10 5.22
C ASN A 259 11.26 -8.55 3.87
N GLU A 260 11.77 -7.35 3.56
CA GLU A 260 11.45 -6.56 2.38
C GLU A 260 11.72 -7.34 1.09
N ALA A 261 10.68 -7.55 0.29
CA ALA A 261 10.70 -8.23 -1.01
C ALA A 261 11.35 -9.63 -0.98
N PHE A 262 11.39 -10.30 0.18
CA PHE A 262 11.97 -11.64 0.29
C PHE A 262 11.08 -12.65 -0.44
N SER A 263 11.68 -13.36 -1.39
CA SER A 263 10.99 -14.38 -2.17
C SER A 263 11.93 -15.52 -2.56
N ASP A 264 11.35 -16.66 -2.86
CA ASP A 264 12.06 -17.85 -3.34
C ASP A 264 12.09 -17.97 -4.89
N VAL A 265 12.13 -16.83 -5.57
CA VAL A 265 12.19 -16.79 -7.03
C VAL A 265 13.39 -17.58 -7.59
N THR A 266 14.48 -17.67 -6.84
CA THR A 266 15.68 -18.43 -7.22
C THR A 266 15.55 -19.95 -7.04
N ASP A 267 14.46 -20.42 -6.44
CA ASP A 267 14.15 -21.85 -6.33
C ASP A 267 13.50 -22.42 -7.61
N GLN A 268 13.26 -21.56 -8.60
CA GLN A 268 12.72 -22.01 -9.88
C GLN A 268 13.76 -22.85 -10.66
N PRO A 269 13.32 -23.86 -11.43
CA PRO A 269 14.22 -24.86 -12.02
C PRO A 269 15.23 -24.33 -13.03
N MET A 270 15.04 -23.10 -13.53
CA MET A 270 16.01 -22.46 -14.44
C MET A 270 17.24 -21.90 -13.73
N PHE A 271 17.21 -21.70 -12.42
CA PHE A 271 18.40 -21.27 -11.68
C PHE A 271 19.32 -22.46 -11.39
N THR A 272 20.63 -22.24 -11.47
CA THR A 272 21.65 -23.32 -11.45
C THR A 272 22.72 -23.11 -10.38
N TYR A 273 22.36 -22.45 -9.28
CA TYR A 273 23.27 -22.23 -8.16
C TYR A 273 23.67 -23.55 -7.49
N PRO A 274 25.00 -23.81 -7.27
CA PRO A 274 25.41 -24.85 -6.34
C PRO A 274 24.82 -24.60 -4.94
N ALA A 275 24.57 -25.64 -4.17
CA ALA A 275 23.92 -25.53 -2.85
C ALA A 275 24.58 -24.51 -1.93
N GLU A 276 25.93 -24.51 -1.89
CA GLU A 276 26.69 -23.57 -1.03
C GLU A 276 26.67 -22.12 -1.51
N GLU A 277 26.39 -21.90 -2.79
CA GLU A 277 26.29 -20.57 -3.43
C GLU A 277 24.84 -20.10 -3.58
N ASN A 278 23.87 -20.97 -3.24
CA ASN A 278 22.46 -20.64 -3.36
C ASN A 278 22.14 -19.40 -2.51
N PRO A 279 21.48 -18.39 -3.08
CA PRO A 279 21.09 -17.18 -2.34
C PRO A 279 20.22 -17.45 -1.11
N LEU A 280 19.49 -18.58 -1.09
CA LEU A 280 18.52 -18.95 -0.05
C LEU A 280 18.95 -20.22 0.71
N LYS A 281 20.24 -20.47 0.85
CA LYS A 281 20.76 -21.71 1.46
C LYS A 281 20.31 -21.89 2.92
N ASN A 282 20.18 -20.81 3.69
CA ASN A 282 19.75 -20.89 5.08
C ASN A 282 18.23 -21.16 5.16
N LEU A 283 17.42 -20.55 4.30
CA LEU A 283 16.00 -20.87 4.16
C LEU A 283 15.82 -22.37 3.83
N HIS A 284 16.63 -22.92 2.92
CA HIS A 284 16.58 -24.35 2.58
C HIS A 284 16.96 -25.22 3.78
N ALA A 285 18.03 -24.88 4.49
CA ALA A 285 18.45 -25.62 5.68
C ALA A 285 17.40 -25.62 6.80
N ILE A 286 16.72 -24.48 6.99
CA ILE A 286 15.68 -24.36 7.99
C ILE A 286 14.41 -25.13 7.59
N ARG A 287 14.03 -25.12 6.32
CA ARG A 287 12.91 -25.92 5.80
C ARG A 287 13.07 -27.41 6.07
N GLU A 288 14.31 -27.91 6.06
CA GLU A 288 14.66 -29.31 6.36
C GLU A 288 14.79 -29.58 7.88
N SER A 289 14.73 -28.58 8.73
CA SER A 289 14.83 -28.73 10.20
C SER A 289 13.64 -29.50 10.76
N ALA A 290 13.89 -30.34 11.76
CA ALA A 290 12.84 -31.10 12.44
C ALA A 290 11.86 -30.22 13.22
N HIS A 291 12.28 -29.01 13.58
CA HIS A 291 11.49 -28.05 14.35
C HIS A 291 11.04 -26.85 13.49
N SER A 292 10.70 -27.11 12.24
CA SER A 292 10.20 -26.07 11.33
C SER A 292 8.85 -26.41 10.72
N VAL A 293 8.11 -25.35 10.37
CA VAL A 293 6.95 -25.36 9.50
C VAL A 293 7.21 -24.32 8.43
N SER A 294 6.97 -24.65 7.18
CA SER A 294 7.22 -23.74 6.06
C SER A 294 6.16 -23.86 4.98
N GLY A 295 6.07 -22.85 4.15
CA GLY A 295 5.14 -22.77 3.02
C GLY A 295 5.20 -21.40 2.38
N HIS A 296 4.07 -20.99 1.80
CA HIS A 296 3.91 -19.63 1.26
C HIS A 296 2.78 -18.89 1.99
N VAL A 297 2.99 -17.60 2.21
CA VAL A 297 1.88 -16.69 2.58
C VAL A 297 1.41 -15.97 1.33
N VAL A 298 0.09 -15.97 1.14
CA VAL A 298 -0.54 -15.18 0.10
C VAL A 298 -0.81 -13.79 0.67
N VAL A 299 0.01 -12.85 0.23
CA VAL A 299 0.03 -11.45 0.70
C VAL A 299 -0.92 -10.57 -0.12
N PRO A 300 -1.39 -9.43 0.42
CA PRO A 300 -2.40 -8.59 -0.24
C PRO A 300 -1.89 -7.83 -1.46
N GLY A 301 -0.56 -7.63 -1.61
CA GLY A 301 0.05 -6.77 -2.62
C GLY A 301 1.08 -7.48 -3.49
N PHE A 302 1.38 -6.87 -4.66
CA PHE A 302 2.49 -7.23 -5.52
C PHE A 302 3.41 -6.02 -5.68
N ALA A 303 4.72 -6.23 -5.56
CA ALA A 303 5.74 -5.21 -5.78
C ALA A 303 5.56 -3.94 -4.92
N GLY A 304 5.05 -4.10 -3.70
CA GLY A 304 4.83 -3.02 -2.77
C GLY A 304 3.60 -3.24 -1.89
N GLY A 305 3.44 -2.35 -0.92
CA GLY A 305 2.33 -2.43 0.04
C GLY A 305 2.68 -3.16 1.32
N THR A 306 3.93 -3.07 1.77
CA THR A 306 4.45 -3.67 3.01
C THR A 306 3.49 -3.51 4.20
N ALA A 307 2.97 -2.29 4.42
CA ALA A 307 2.00 -1.99 5.49
C ALA A 307 0.68 -2.79 5.38
N ASN A 308 0.32 -3.27 4.19
CA ASN A 308 -0.86 -4.10 4.00
C ASN A 308 -0.60 -5.53 4.51
N THR A 309 0.59 -6.07 4.27
CA THR A 309 0.99 -7.38 4.79
C THR A 309 1.18 -7.32 6.31
N GLU A 310 1.77 -6.23 6.86
CA GLU A 310 1.82 -5.97 8.30
C GLU A 310 0.41 -6.01 8.92
N PHE A 311 -0.54 -5.29 8.30
CA PHE A 311 -1.91 -5.23 8.77
C PHE A 311 -2.58 -6.61 8.76
N ASP A 312 -2.48 -7.34 7.64
CA ASP A 312 -3.09 -8.66 7.50
C ASP A 312 -2.53 -9.65 8.54
N VAL A 313 -1.20 -9.71 8.71
CA VAL A 313 -0.53 -10.61 9.66
C VAL A 313 -0.86 -10.24 11.11
N LEU A 314 -0.75 -8.96 11.47
CA LEU A 314 -0.87 -8.53 12.87
C LEU A 314 -2.31 -8.51 13.38
N THR A 315 -3.28 -8.28 12.50
CA THR A 315 -4.70 -8.14 12.90
C THR A 315 -5.58 -9.31 12.50
N GLY A 316 -5.17 -10.11 11.53
CA GLY A 316 -6.01 -11.15 10.93
C GLY A 316 -7.16 -10.62 10.06
N MET A 317 -7.20 -9.30 9.83
CA MET A 317 -8.12 -8.70 8.86
C MET A 317 -7.50 -8.79 7.46
N GLN A 318 -8.32 -8.60 6.44
CA GLN A 318 -7.87 -8.71 5.06
C GLN A 318 -7.92 -7.35 4.37
N THR A 319 -6.77 -6.81 3.98
CA THR A 319 -6.65 -5.54 3.27
C THR A 319 -7.55 -5.48 2.04
N ASN A 320 -7.54 -6.53 1.21
CA ASN A 320 -8.33 -6.61 -0.02
C ASN A 320 -9.84 -6.68 0.20
N ALA A 321 -10.29 -6.96 1.43
CA ALA A 321 -11.70 -6.94 1.81
C ALA A 321 -12.16 -5.61 2.41
N LEU A 322 -11.26 -4.65 2.65
CA LEU A 322 -11.60 -3.34 3.22
C LEU A 322 -12.37 -2.47 2.23
N SER A 323 -11.86 -2.35 1.01
CA SER A 323 -12.48 -1.67 -0.12
C SER A 323 -11.77 -2.07 -1.41
N ALA A 324 -12.49 -2.07 -2.52
CA ALA A 324 -11.90 -2.32 -3.85
C ALA A 324 -10.77 -1.33 -4.23
N THR A 325 -10.67 -0.22 -3.53
CA THR A 325 -9.70 0.87 -3.79
C THR A 325 -8.73 1.11 -2.63
N THR A 326 -8.64 0.18 -1.68
CA THR A 326 -7.69 0.29 -0.57
C THR A 326 -6.27 0.13 -1.10
N THR A 327 -5.47 1.18 -0.98
CA THR A 327 -4.04 1.17 -1.32
C THR A 327 -3.15 0.98 -0.10
N SER A 328 -3.65 1.34 1.08
CA SER A 328 -2.98 1.13 2.35
C SER A 328 -4.01 0.89 3.45
N ALA A 329 -3.97 -0.30 4.06
CA ALA A 329 -4.84 -0.67 5.17
C ALA A 329 -4.60 0.21 6.41
N PHE A 330 -3.37 0.67 6.63
CA PHE A 330 -3.03 1.55 7.74
C PHE A 330 -3.81 2.87 7.74
N ARG A 331 -4.28 3.32 6.58
CA ARG A 331 -5.20 4.48 6.50
C ARG A 331 -6.59 4.21 7.08
N ALA A 332 -6.95 2.95 7.25
CA ALA A 332 -8.20 2.56 7.93
C ALA A 332 -8.06 2.54 9.45
N VAL A 333 -6.82 2.45 9.95
CA VAL A 333 -6.50 2.36 11.37
C VAL A 333 -6.45 3.77 11.97
N ASN A 334 -7.39 4.06 12.85
CA ASN A 334 -7.50 5.34 13.56
C ASN A 334 -8.01 5.20 15.00
N ARG A 335 -7.88 3.99 15.53
CA ARG A 335 -8.27 3.60 16.90
C ARG A 335 -7.57 2.30 17.28
N ASN A 336 -7.59 1.99 18.56
CA ASN A 336 -7.09 0.73 19.08
C ASN A 336 -7.77 -0.46 18.38
N LEU A 337 -6.98 -1.45 17.96
CA LEU A 337 -7.43 -2.66 17.28
C LEU A 337 -6.95 -3.92 18.01
N ASP A 338 -7.72 -5.00 17.86
CA ASP A 338 -7.21 -6.34 18.19
C ASP A 338 -6.00 -6.64 17.30
N SER A 339 -4.94 -7.10 17.92
CA SER A 339 -3.67 -7.40 17.27
C SER A 339 -2.90 -8.46 18.03
N LEU A 340 -1.86 -9.00 17.44
CA LEU A 340 -0.92 -9.89 18.14
C LEU A 340 -0.30 -9.20 19.35
N TYR A 341 0.07 -7.93 19.24
CA TYR A 341 0.63 -7.15 20.35
C TYR A 341 -0.24 -7.19 21.59
N ARG A 342 -1.55 -6.96 21.43
CA ARG A 342 -2.48 -6.95 22.56
C ARG A 342 -2.67 -8.32 23.19
N VAL A 343 -2.62 -9.39 22.39
CA VAL A 343 -2.68 -10.76 22.93
C VAL A 343 -1.45 -11.07 23.75
N PHE A 344 -0.25 -10.81 23.24
CA PHE A 344 1.00 -11.08 23.96
C PHE A 344 1.18 -10.16 25.17
N SER A 345 0.85 -8.86 25.06
CA SER A 345 0.94 -7.91 26.18
C SER A 345 -0.01 -8.30 27.31
N ALA A 346 -1.23 -8.80 27.00
CA ALA A 346 -2.17 -9.29 28.02
C ALA A 346 -1.60 -10.48 28.81
N ASP A 347 -0.73 -11.28 28.21
CA ASP A 347 0.00 -12.39 28.86
C ASP A 347 1.31 -11.96 29.55
N GLY A 348 1.58 -10.65 29.62
CA GLY A 348 2.74 -10.11 30.32
C GLY A 348 4.05 -10.11 29.53
N TYR A 349 4.01 -10.27 28.22
CA TYR A 349 5.16 -10.13 27.34
C TYR A 349 5.65 -8.68 27.30
N ALA A 350 6.95 -8.48 27.14
CA ALA A 350 7.48 -7.28 26.55
C ALA A 350 7.17 -7.32 25.04
N THR A 351 6.76 -6.18 24.47
CA THR A 351 6.41 -6.13 23.05
C THR A 351 7.18 -5.03 22.34
N SER A 352 7.80 -5.34 21.19
CA SER A 352 8.59 -4.38 20.42
C SER A 352 8.34 -4.44 18.94
N PHE A 353 8.44 -3.27 18.29
CA PHE A 353 8.43 -3.10 16.84
C PHE A 353 9.70 -2.41 16.38
N LEU A 354 10.36 -2.97 15.36
CA LEU A 354 11.55 -2.42 14.74
C LEU A 354 11.31 -2.18 13.25
N HIS A 355 11.57 -0.96 12.77
CA HIS A 355 11.58 -0.63 11.35
C HIS A 355 12.60 0.47 11.02
N PRO A 356 13.62 0.21 10.19
CA PRO A 356 14.68 1.17 9.89
C PRO A 356 14.29 2.19 8.81
N GLY A 357 13.01 2.52 8.74
CA GLY A 357 12.45 3.59 7.91
C GLY A 357 11.94 4.74 8.76
N ASP A 358 11.30 5.71 8.11
CA ASP A 358 10.75 6.88 8.79
C ASP A 358 9.45 6.56 9.53
N ALA A 359 9.31 7.02 10.77
CA ALA A 359 8.14 6.85 11.63
C ALA A 359 6.81 7.28 10.96
N TRP A 360 6.83 8.39 10.24
CA TRP A 360 5.65 8.94 9.55
C TRP A 360 5.23 8.16 8.30
N PHE A 361 6.12 7.31 7.74
CA PHE A 361 5.81 6.58 6.52
C PHE A 361 4.72 5.54 6.80
N TYR A 362 3.63 5.57 6.02
CA TYR A 362 2.38 4.84 6.27
C TYR A 362 1.69 5.19 7.60
N ASN A 363 2.10 6.25 8.30
CA ASN A 363 1.59 6.59 9.64
C ASN A 363 1.88 5.48 10.68
N ARG A 364 3.01 4.76 10.51
CA ARG A 364 3.36 3.59 11.33
C ARG A 364 3.39 3.89 12.81
N GLU A 365 4.00 5.01 13.21
CA GLU A 365 4.06 5.44 14.61
C GLU A 365 2.70 5.34 15.30
N ASN A 366 1.68 5.99 14.75
CA ASN A 366 0.35 5.95 15.34
C ASN A 366 -0.34 4.59 15.17
N VAL A 367 -0.09 3.87 14.07
CA VAL A 367 -0.73 2.58 13.82
C VAL A 367 -0.22 1.51 14.78
N TYR A 368 1.07 1.46 15.06
CA TYR A 368 1.63 0.51 16.02
C TYR A 368 1.24 0.83 17.47
N ASP A 369 1.06 2.11 17.82
CA ASP A 369 0.42 2.51 19.07
C ASP A 369 -1.03 1.97 19.15
N PHE A 370 -1.83 2.13 18.10
CA PHE A 370 -3.18 1.54 18.02
C PHE A 370 -3.18 0.00 18.05
N PHE A 371 -2.14 -0.65 17.56
CA PHE A 371 -1.96 -2.09 17.71
C PHE A 371 -1.55 -2.49 19.13
N GLY A 372 -1.04 -1.55 19.94
CA GLY A 372 -0.65 -1.77 21.33
C GLY A 372 0.77 -2.28 21.50
N ALA A 373 1.69 -1.93 20.59
CA ALA A 373 3.13 -2.15 20.79
C ALA A 373 3.64 -1.24 21.92
N GLU A 374 4.47 -1.77 22.84
CA GLU A 374 5.02 -1.03 23.99
C GLU A 374 6.28 -0.25 23.59
N GLU A 375 7.16 -0.87 22.81
CA GLU A 375 8.37 -0.25 22.28
C GLU A 375 8.28 -0.18 20.75
N ILE A 376 8.47 1.02 20.21
CA ILE A 376 8.37 1.29 18.77
C ILE A 376 9.62 2.06 18.38
N GLU A 377 10.49 1.44 17.57
CA GLU A 377 11.75 2.03 17.15
C GLU A 377 11.81 2.17 15.62
N PHE A 378 12.11 3.39 15.17
CA PHE A 378 12.37 3.73 13.78
C PHE A 378 13.85 4.09 13.57
N ALA A 379 14.25 4.36 12.33
CA ALA A 379 15.64 4.67 12.00
C ALA A 379 16.25 5.77 12.87
N GLU A 380 15.46 6.77 13.29
CA GLU A 380 15.91 7.89 14.13
C GLU A 380 16.18 7.49 15.59
N ASP A 381 15.60 6.40 16.08
CA ASP A 381 15.76 5.90 17.44
C ASP A 381 16.92 4.90 17.54
N MET A 382 17.24 4.23 16.42
CA MET A 382 18.19 3.14 16.36
C MET A 382 19.64 3.62 16.38
N GLN A 383 20.52 2.86 17.03
CA GLN A 383 21.95 3.16 17.18
C GLN A 383 22.80 2.16 16.38
N ASN A 384 24.03 2.57 16.04
CA ASN A 384 25.05 1.71 15.43
C ASN A 384 24.66 1.05 14.11
N LEU A 385 23.73 1.65 13.36
CA LEU A 385 23.25 1.10 12.10
C LEU A 385 24.37 1.02 11.06
N GLN A 386 24.47 -0.12 10.39
CA GLN A 386 25.31 -0.31 9.20
C GLN A 386 24.47 -0.13 7.94
N TYR A 387 25.10 0.33 6.88
CA TYR A 387 24.44 0.66 5.63
C TYR A 387 25.09 -0.07 4.45
N LYS A 388 24.24 -0.59 3.54
CA LYS A 388 24.66 -1.06 2.20
C LYS A 388 24.01 -0.13 1.17
N GLY A 389 24.82 0.72 0.54
CA GLY A 389 24.31 1.86 -0.19
C GLY A 389 23.62 2.86 0.76
N ARG A 390 22.36 3.17 0.49
CA ARG A 390 21.53 4.04 1.37
C ARG A 390 20.67 3.27 2.36
N TRP A 391 20.68 1.94 2.30
CA TRP A 391 19.76 1.10 3.05
C TRP A 391 20.42 0.56 4.31
N VAL A 392 19.69 0.62 5.42
CA VAL A 392 20.10 -0.07 6.65
C VAL A 392 20.16 -1.56 6.38
N THR A 393 21.25 -2.21 6.82
CA THR A 393 21.45 -3.64 6.58
C THR A 393 20.54 -4.50 7.44
N ASP A 394 20.11 -5.63 6.89
CA ASP A 394 19.37 -6.67 7.62
C ASP A 394 20.18 -7.19 8.81
N ASP A 395 21.50 -7.23 8.69
CA ASP A 395 22.42 -7.63 9.79
C ASP A 395 22.38 -6.65 10.98
N SER A 396 22.19 -5.33 10.74
CA SER A 396 21.98 -4.35 11.81
C SER A 396 20.68 -4.63 12.58
N LEU A 397 19.62 -4.99 11.86
CA LEU A 397 18.34 -5.34 12.51
C LEU A 397 18.42 -6.65 13.26
N ALA A 398 19.20 -7.63 12.77
CA ALA A 398 19.46 -8.84 13.55
C ALA A 398 20.10 -8.49 14.91
N SER A 399 21.07 -7.57 14.94
CA SER A 399 21.70 -7.10 16.19
C SER A 399 20.68 -6.46 17.13
N LEU A 400 19.78 -5.60 16.64
CA LEU A 400 18.74 -4.94 17.45
C LEU A 400 17.72 -5.95 17.99
N ILE A 401 17.35 -6.96 17.20
CA ILE A 401 16.49 -8.07 17.66
C ILE A 401 17.16 -8.84 18.79
N GLU A 402 18.46 -9.14 18.67
CA GLU A 402 19.24 -9.81 19.71
C GLU A 402 19.30 -8.95 20.97
N GLU A 403 19.52 -7.63 20.86
CA GLU A 403 19.53 -6.68 21.98
C GLU A 403 18.18 -6.61 22.69
N ASN A 404 17.07 -6.52 21.96
CA ASN A 404 15.72 -6.51 22.51
C ASN A 404 15.40 -7.83 23.24
N PHE A 405 15.84 -8.97 22.68
CA PHE A 405 15.71 -10.26 23.32
C PHE A 405 16.46 -10.31 24.66
N GLU A 406 17.73 -9.90 24.68
CA GLU A 406 18.53 -9.88 25.93
C GLU A 406 17.95 -8.92 26.98
N SER A 407 17.39 -7.80 26.55
CA SER A 407 16.70 -6.84 27.42
C SER A 407 15.47 -7.47 28.08
N ALA A 408 14.62 -8.14 27.30
CA ALA A 408 13.43 -8.80 27.81
C ALA A 408 13.77 -9.95 28.75
N VAL A 409 14.76 -10.80 28.40
CA VAL A 409 15.26 -11.89 29.26
C VAL A 409 15.80 -11.33 30.58
N SER A 410 16.57 -10.25 30.53
CA SER A 410 17.12 -9.58 31.73
C SER A 410 16.03 -9.02 32.64
N ALA A 411 14.90 -8.59 32.05
CA ALA A 411 13.71 -8.13 32.77
C ALA A 411 12.82 -9.29 33.27
N GLY A 412 13.16 -10.54 32.96
CA GLY A 412 12.38 -11.72 33.32
C GLY A 412 11.03 -11.83 32.60
N LYS A 413 10.91 -11.22 31.41
CA LYS A 413 9.70 -11.25 30.58
C LYS A 413 9.97 -12.02 29.30
N PRO A 414 9.01 -12.79 28.78
CA PRO A 414 9.09 -13.25 27.40
C PRO A 414 8.90 -12.07 26.45
N LEU A 415 9.44 -12.19 25.22
CA LEU A 415 9.39 -11.14 24.19
C LEU A 415 8.46 -11.54 23.05
N PHE A 416 7.65 -10.60 22.60
CA PHE A 416 7.06 -10.57 21.26
C PHE A 416 7.68 -9.41 20.46
N ASN A 417 8.53 -9.75 19.50
CA ASN A 417 9.13 -8.77 18.58
C ASN A 417 8.56 -8.95 17.19
N TYR A 418 8.21 -7.84 16.54
CA TYR A 418 7.90 -7.79 15.11
C TYR A 418 8.85 -6.81 14.44
N THR A 419 9.56 -7.26 13.42
CA THR A 419 10.54 -6.45 12.69
C THR A 419 10.16 -6.42 11.21
N THR A 420 10.09 -5.22 10.64
CA THR A 420 9.95 -5.02 9.19
C THR A 420 11.24 -4.46 8.64
N THR A 421 11.91 -5.18 7.72
CA THR A 421 13.19 -4.73 7.15
C THR A 421 12.99 -3.76 5.98
N ILE A 422 14.08 -3.26 5.39
CA ILE A 422 14.02 -2.31 4.25
C ILE A 422 15.16 -2.51 3.25
N GLN A 423 16.19 -3.32 3.55
CA GLN A 423 17.43 -3.34 2.76
C GLN A 423 17.18 -3.68 1.30
N ASN A 424 16.32 -4.65 1.02
CA ASN A 424 16.04 -5.08 -0.36
C ASN A 424 14.92 -4.30 -1.06
N HIS A 425 14.55 -3.11 -0.54
CA HIS A 425 13.56 -2.24 -1.19
C HIS A 425 14.01 -1.81 -2.59
N MET A 426 13.06 -1.77 -3.53
CA MET A 426 13.32 -1.28 -4.90
C MET A 426 13.87 0.16 -4.91
N SER A 427 14.54 0.66 -5.96
CA SER A 427 14.70 0.03 -7.29
C SER A 427 15.94 -0.85 -7.33
N TYR A 428 15.92 -1.84 -8.22
CA TYR A 428 17.04 -2.77 -8.42
C TYR A 428 17.96 -2.28 -9.53
N THR A 429 18.48 -1.05 -9.39
CA THR A 429 19.46 -0.46 -10.31
C THR A 429 20.87 -0.85 -9.90
N THR A 430 21.79 -0.96 -10.85
CA THR A 430 23.16 -1.44 -10.61
C THR A 430 23.98 -0.55 -9.68
N ASP A 431 23.54 0.66 -9.41
CA ASP A 431 24.12 1.60 -8.46
C ASP A 431 23.48 1.55 -7.06
N LYS A 432 22.52 0.65 -6.82
CA LYS A 432 21.77 0.54 -5.54
C LYS A 432 22.69 0.52 -4.32
N TYR A 433 23.76 -0.27 -4.37
CA TYR A 433 24.71 -0.43 -3.27
C TYR A 433 26.02 0.34 -3.50
N GLY A 434 26.05 1.22 -4.49
CA GLY A 434 27.19 2.03 -4.87
C GLY A 434 27.60 1.83 -6.34
N ALA A 435 28.14 2.87 -6.98
CA ALA A 435 28.45 2.85 -8.41
C ALA A 435 29.48 1.78 -8.81
N ASP A 436 30.38 1.41 -7.90
CA ASP A 436 31.44 0.42 -8.13
C ASP A 436 31.13 -0.93 -7.47
N TYR A 437 29.89 -1.16 -7.00
CA TYR A 437 29.52 -2.41 -6.36
C TYR A 437 29.45 -3.54 -7.39
N ALA A 438 30.21 -4.63 -7.14
CA ALA A 438 30.26 -5.79 -8.03
C ALA A 438 29.23 -6.85 -7.61
N TYR A 439 28.14 -6.91 -8.33
CA TYR A 439 27.12 -7.95 -8.09
C TYR A 439 27.57 -9.31 -8.62
N PRO A 440 27.34 -10.40 -7.85
CA PRO A 440 27.55 -11.74 -8.38
C PRO A 440 26.68 -12.00 -9.62
N PRO A 441 27.19 -12.75 -10.60
CA PRO A 441 26.44 -13.05 -11.81
C PRO A 441 25.24 -13.96 -11.51
N VAL A 442 24.12 -13.71 -12.20
CA VAL A 442 22.94 -14.58 -12.15
C VAL A 442 23.26 -15.92 -12.84
N GLN A 443 23.06 -17.04 -12.13
CA GLN A 443 23.32 -18.37 -12.64
C GLN A 443 22.02 -19.04 -13.12
N THR A 444 21.80 -19.07 -14.43
CA THR A 444 20.61 -19.67 -15.05
C THR A 444 20.98 -20.59 -16.22
N SER A 445 20.14 -21.58 -16.46
CA SER A 445 20.24 -22.49 -17.63
C SER A 445 19.61 -21.91 -18.91
N ILE A 446 18.89 -20.80 -18.79
CA ILE A 446 18.20 -20.12 -19.89
C ILE A 446 18.86 -18.77 -20.19
N PRO A 447 18.81 -18.28 -21.45
CA PRO A 447 19.33 -16.98 -21.79
C PRO A 447 18.41 -15.89 -21.28
N LEU A 448 19.00 -14.85 -20.69
CA LEU A 448 18.28 -13.64 -20.24
C LEU A 448 18.88 -12.41 -20.94
N SER A 449 18.08 -11.39 -21.13
CA SER A 449 18.56 -10.07 -21.57
C SER A 449 19.51 -9.45 -20.55
N ASP A 450 20.32 -8.49 -20.97
CA ASP A 450 21.23 -7.79 -20.07
C ASP A 450 20.47 -6.97 -19.02
N GLU A 451 19.27 -6.46 -19.38
CA GLU A 451 18.39 -5.74 -18.45
C GLU A 451 17.84 -6.68 -17.37
N ALA A 452 17.31 -7.84 -17.74
CA ALA A 452 16.82 -8.83 -16.77
C ALA A 452 17.94 -9.35 -15.86
N LYS A 453 19.14 -9.60 -16.39
CA LYS A 453 20.31 -9.98 -15.59
C LYS A 453 20.70 -8.89 -14.60
N ALA A 454 20.70 -7.63 -15.02
CA ALA A 454 21.02 -6.50 -14.14
C ALA A 454 20.01 -6.40 -12.97
N LEU A 455 18.71 -6.44 -13.26
CA LEU A 455 17.66 -6.42 -12.23
C LEU A 455 17.80 -7.60 -11.25
N LEU A 456 17.95 -8.80 -11.78
CA LEU A 456 18.07 -10.02 -10.97
C LEU A 456 19.33 -10.04 -10.13
N SER A 457 20.49 -9.62 -10.65
CA SER A 457 21.74 -9.61 -9.89
C SER A 457 21.66 -8.68 -8.67
N VAL A 458 21.04 -7.52 -8.82
CA VAL A 458 20.83 -6.58 -7.70
C VAL A 458 19.83 -7.13 -6.69
N TYR A 459 18.70 -7.65 -7.16
CA TYR A 459 17.68 -8.24 -6.30
C TYR A 459 18.21 -9.44 -5.51
N ILE A 460 18.88 -10.38 -6.18
CA ILE A 460 19.41 -11.61 -5.58
C ILE A 460 20.47 -11.30 -4.52
N GLU A 461 21.24 -10.25 -4.69
CA GLU A 461 22.20 -9.81 -3.68
C GLU A 461 21.50 -9.39 -2.38
N GLY A 462 20.40 -8.64 -2.47
CA GLY A 462 19.60 -8.32 -1.29
C GLY A 462 18.89 -9.52 -0.68
N ALA A 463 18.42 -10.46 -1.49
CA ALA A 463 17.82 -11.71 -1.00
C ALA A 463 18.86 -12.58 -0.27
N ARG A 464 20.12 -12.58 -0.71
CA ARG A 464 21.24 -13.24 -0.03
C ARG A 464 21.53 -12.64 1.34
N ASP A 465 21.47 -11.32 1.46
CA ASP A 465 21.65 -10.64 2.76
C ASP A 465 20.49 -10.96 3.71
N ALA A 466 19.26 -11.02 3.21
CA ALA A 466 18.08 -11.44 3.97
C ALA A 466 18.19 -12.88 4.47
N ASP A 467 18.65 -13.80 3.60
CA ASP A 467 18.90 -15.19 3.96
C ASP A 467 20.04 -15.33 4.99
N ALA A 468 21.06 -14.47 4.89
CA ALA A 468 22.14 -14.42 5.89
C ALA A 468 21.62 -13.95 7.26
N MET A 469 20.71 -12.96 7.31
CA MET A 469 20.01 -12.55 8.54
C MET A 469 19.23 -13.72 9.14
N LEU A 470 18.49 -14.46 8.32
CA LEU A 470 17.72 -15.62 8.76
C LEU A 470 18.65 -16.66 9.39
N GLY A 471 19.78 -17.00 8.73
CA GLY A 471 20.78 -17.92 9.25
C GLY A 471 21.38 -17.44 10.58
N ARG A 472 21.79 -16.16 10.67
CA ARG A 472 22.33 -15.55 11.89
C ARG A 472 21.37 -15.67 13.06
N LEU A 473 20.11 -15.28 12.88
CA LEU A 473 19.10 -15.34 13.92
C LEU A 473 18.82 -16.79 14.37
N THR A 474 18.77 -17.72 13.42
CA THR A 474 18.59 -19.14 13.74
C THR A 474 19.75 -19.68 14.57
N ASP A 475 21.01 -19.40 14.18
CA ASP A 475 22.20 -19.82 14.92
C ASP A 475 22.25 -19.19 16.32
N TYR A 476 21.94 -17.90 16.41
CA TYR A 476 21.90 -17.17 17.67
C TYR A 476 20.88 -17.78 18.64
N PHE A 477 19.64 -17.98 18.19
CA PHE A 477 18.58 -18.53 19.05
C PHE A 477 18.73 -20.04 19.30
N ALA A 478 19.35 -20.80 18.40
CA ALA A 478 19.67 -22.21 18.64
C ALA A 478 20.62 -22.40 19.82
N ALA A 479 21.51 -21.44 20.08
CA ALA A 479 22.45 -21.46 21.18
C ALA A 479 21.84 -21.03 22.55
N ARG A 480 20.56 -20.63 22.60
CA ARG A 480 19.88 -20.12 23.80
C ARG A 480 19.15 -21.21 24.55
N SER A 481 19.11 -21.06 25.89
CA SER A 481 18.33 -21.93 26.79
C SER A 481 16.86 -21.51 26.88
N GLU A 482 16.58 -20.27 26.57
CA GLU A 482 15.23 -19.70 26.54
C GLU A 482 14.45 -20.26 25.32
N PRO A 483 13.19 -20.63 25.53
CA PRO A 483 12.35 -21.06 24.40
C PRO A 483 12.10 -19.90 23.42
N VAL A 484 12.50 -20.09 22.15
CA VAL A 484 12.34 -19.08 21.09
C VAL A 484 11.72 -19.70 19.84
N MET A 485 10.70 -19.05 19.33
CA MET A 485 10.10 -19.30 18.03
C MET A 485 10.40 -18.12 17.08
N LEU A 486 11.03 -18.41 15.96
CA LEU A 486 11.35 -17.46 14.91
C LEU A 486 10.38 -17.65 13.74
N VAL A 487 9.72 -16.58 13.33
CA VAL A 487 8.87 -16.51 12.14
C VAL A 487 9.55 -15.56 11.15
N PHE A 488 9.84 -16.03 9.94
CA PHE A 488 10.46 -15.22 8.89
C PHE A 488 9.63 -15.32 7.62
N LEU A 489 9.28 -14.18 7.01
CA LEU A 489 8.43 -14.13 5.82
C LEU A 489 8.81 -12.96 4.91
N GLY A 490 8.41 -13.06 3.63
CA GLY A 490 8.45 -11.93 2.70
C GLY A 490 7.15 -11.13 2.72
N ASP A 491 7.24 -9.82 2.55
CA ASP A 491 6.08 -8.92 2.54
C ASP A 491 5.35 -8.86 1.19
N HIS A 492 6.08 -8.98 0.09
CA HIS A 492 5.58 -9.06 -1.29
C HIS A 492 6.68 -9.52 -2.25
N LEU A 493 6.30 -9.92 -3.47
CA LEU A 493 7.27 -10.20 -4.53
C LEU A 493 7.99 -8.92 -4.98
N PRO A 494 9.24 -9.01 -5.45
CA PRO A 494 10.00 -7.87 -5.97
C PRO A 494 9.46 -7.36 -7.31
N TYR A 495 9.61 -6.05 -7.57
CA TYR A 495 9.38 -5.44 -8.87
C TYR A 495 10.61 -5.64 -9.77
N LEU A 496 10.55 -6.60 -10.67
CA LEU A 496 11.67 -6.97 -11.54
C LEU A 496 11.49 -6.48 -12.99
N GLY A 497 11.32 -5.17 -13.11
CA GLY A 497 11.26 -4.45 -14.38
C GLY A 497 9.86 -4.23 -14.93
N ASP A 498 9.76 -3.28 -15.88
CA ASP A 498 8.51 -2.89 -16.51
C ASP A 498 7.82 -4.09 -17.16
N ASN A 499 6.50 -4.18 -17.00
CA ASN A 499 5.71 -5.31 -17.48
C ASN A 499 6.22 -6.66 -16.98
N GLN A 500 6.82 -6.74 -15.79
CA GLN A 500 7.34 -7.96 -15.19
C GLN A 500 8.44 -8.63 -16.05
N LEU A 501 9.34 -7.82 -16.61
CA LEU A 501 10.34 -8.22 -17.58
C LEU A 501 11.09 -9.50 -17.18
N ALA A 502 11.73 -9.50 -16.01
CA ALA A 502 12.56 -10.64 -15.61
C ALA A 502 11.72 -11.90 -15.34
N TYR A 503 10.51 -11.76 -14.79
CA TYR A 503 9.60 -12.90 -14.60
C TYR A 503 9.21 -13.54 -15.93
N LYS A 504 8.88 -12.73 -16.94
CA LYS A 504 8.52 -13.24 -18.28
C LYS A 504 9.69 -13.94 -18.95
N GLU A 505 10.89 -13.38 -18.86
CA GLU A 505 12.09 -14.01 -19.42
C GLU A 505 12.45 -15.31 -18.68
N LEU A 506 12.18 -15.41 -17.39
CA LEU A 506 12.29 -16.63 -16.60
C LEU A 506 11.16 -17.64 -16.89
N GLY A 507 10.13 -17.26 -17.66
CA GLY A 507 8.96 -18.11 -17.88
C GLY A 507 8.05 -18.23 -16.67
N ILE A 508 8.17 -17.32 -15.70
CA ILE A 508 7.31 -17.24 -14.51
C ILE A 508 6.13 -16.34 -14.85
N ASN A 509 4.98 -16.96 -15.12
CA ASN A 509 3.79 -16.22 -15.49
C ASN A 509 3.03 -15.79 -14.25
N LEU A 510 2.88 -14.49 -14.04
CA LEU A 510 2.25 -13.87 -12.88
C LEU A 510 0.87 -13.25 -13.20
N THR A 511 0.38 -13.37 -14.43
CA THR A 511 -0.90 -12.76 -14.82
C THR A 511 -2.02 -13.79 -14.91
N PRO A 512 -3.29 -13.39 -14.59
CA PRO A 512 -4.45 -14.28 -14.73
C PRO A 512 -4.70 -14.73 -16.18
N GLU A 513 -4.35 -13.88 -17.15
CA GLU A 513 -4.49 -14.17 -18.58
C GLU A 513 -3.61 -15.32 -19.03
N GLU A 514 -2.45 -15.49 -18.38
CA GLU A 514 -1.47 -16.50 -18.73
C GLU A 514 -1.71 -17.83 -18.01
N ASN A 515 -2.20 -17.81 -16.76
CA ASN A 515 -2.25 -18.98 -15.88
C ASN A 515 -3.62 -19.23 -15.23
N GLY A 516 -4.63 -18.41 -15.49
CA GLY A 516 -5.90 -18.50 -14.80
C GLY A 516 -5.79 -18.20 -13.30
N SER A 517 -6.78 -18.63 -12.53
CA SER A 517 -6.89 -18.31 -11.09
C SER A 517 -5.74 -18.84 -10.25
N ALA A 518 -5.22 -20.03 -10.54
CA ALA A 518 -4.07 -20.59 -9.82
C ALA A 518 -2.78 -19.80 -10.10
N GLY A 519 -2.55 -19.38 -11.34
CA GLY A 519 -1.42 -18.52 -11.71
C GLY A 519 -1.53 -17.12 -11.12
N PHE A 520 -2.74 -16.60 -10.96
CA PHE A 520 -2.98 -15.33 -10.28
C PHE A 520 -2.41 -15.31 -8.86
N LEU A 521 -2.54 -16.40 -8.09
CA LEU A 521 -2.02 -16.49 -6.73
C LEU A 521 -0.50 -16.37 -6.68
N LYS A 522 0.22 -16.85 -7.70
CA LYS A 522 1.69 -16.76 -7.79
C LYS A 522 2.23 -15.34 -7.69
N SER A 523 1.45 -14.34 -8.08
CA SER A 523 1.81 -12.93 -7.91
C SER A 523 1.85 -12.46 -6.46
N TYR A 524 1.28 -13.24 -5.54
CA TYR A 524 1.09 -12.86 -4.14
C TYR A 524 1.71 -13.87 -3.17
N GLU A 525 2.34 -14.92 -3.64
CA GLU A 525 2.98 -15.94 -2.81
C GLU A 525 4.41 -15.51 -2.44
N THR A 526 4.68 -15.36 -1.14
CA THR A 526 6.02 -15.18 -0.59
C THR A 526 6.33 -16.30 0.40
N PRO A 527 7.59 -16.73 0.54
CA PRO A 527 7.92 -17.81 1.45
C PRO A 527 7.77 -17.37 2.91
N TYR A 528 7.40 -18.34 3.75
CA TYR A 528 7.55 -18.20 5.19
C TYR A 528 8.16 -19.46 5.81
N VAL A 529 8.80 -19.26 6.96
CA VAL A 529 9.17 -20.34 7.85
C VAL A 529 8.81 -19.95 9.29
N ILE A 530 8.36 -20.93 10.08
CA ILE A 530 8.23 -20.87 11.53
C ILE A 530 9.18 -21.93 12.07
N TRP A 531 10.20 -21.49 12.78
CA TRP A 531 11.21 -22.35 13.37
C TRP A 531 11.23 -22.20 14.88
N ALA A 532 11.45 -23.30 15.59
CA ALA A 532 11.60 -23.33 17.04
C ALA A 532 12.97 -23.87 17.44
N ASN A 533 13.64 -23.24 18.42
CA ASN A 533 14.81 -23.85 19.03
C ASN A 533 14.39 -25.06 19.88
N ASP A 534 15.36 -25.88 20.32
CA ASP A 534 15.08 -27.11 21.07
C ASP A 534 14.26 -26.84 22.34
N ALA A 535 14.51 -25.73 23.02
CA ALA A 535 13.77 -25.37 24.24
C ALA A 535 12.30 -25.03 23.94
N ALA A 536 12.03 -24.29 22.83
CA ALA A 536 10.67 -24.01 22.41
C ALA A 536 9.96 -25.26 21.86
N ALA A 537 10.66 -26.07 21.08
CA ALA A 537 10.11 -27.31 20.55
C ALA A 537 9.67 -28.27 21.67
N GLN A 538 10.45 -28.36 22.72
CA GLN A 538 10.09 -29.14 23.92
C GLN A 538 8.93 -28.51 24.70
N THR A 539 8.94 -27.17 24.87
CA THR A 539 7.91 -26.44 25.61
C THR A 539 6.54 -26.53 24.93
N LEU A 540 6.53 -26.51 23.61
CA LEU A 540 5.32 -26.51 22.79
C LEU A 540 4.80 -27.93 22.46
N ASP A 541 5.52 -29.00 22.77
CA ASP A 541 5.29 -30.33 22.18
C ASP A 541 5.14 -30.21 20.64
N TRP A 542 6.23 -29.71 20.01
CA TRP A 542 6.24 -29.21 18.62
C TRP A 542 5.51 -30.14 17.65
N THR A 543 5.83 -31.44 17.68
CA THR A 543 5.26 -32.39 16.73
C THR A 543 3.73 -32.50 16.87
N ALA A 544 3.22 -32.58 18.10
CA ALA A 544 1.79 -32.67 18.35
C ALA A 544 1.08 -31.37 18.00
N THR A 545 1.68 -30.23 18.37
CA THR A 545 1.10 -28.89 18.12
C THR A 545 1.05 -28.56 16.64
N VAL A 546 2.12 -28.85 15.89
CA VAL A 546 2.15 -28.64 14.43
C VAL A 546 1.13 -29.54 13.73
N ALA A 547 1.03 -30.81 14.12
CA ALA A 547 0.01 -31.71 13.56
C ALA A 547 -1.43 -31.22 13.79
N ALA A 548 -1.68 -30.56 14.94
CA ALA A 548 -3.00 -30.00 15.26
C ALA A 548 -3.35 -28.71 14.49
N LEU A 549 -2.37 -28.05 13.86
CA LEU A 549 -2.65 -26.88 13.02
C LEU A 549 -3.50 -27.22 11.79
N ASP A 550 -3.39 -28.45 11.29
CA ASP A 550 -4.10 -28.90 10.08
C ASP A 550 -3.86 -27.95 8.90
N LEU A 551 -2.58 -27.69 8.63
CA LEU A 551 -2.16 -26.86 7.50
C LEU A 551 -2.30 -27.59 6.17
N PRO A 552 -2.51 -26.89 5.05
CA PRO A 552 -2.37 -27.47 3.72
C PRO A 552 -1.03 -28.20 3.54
N THR A 553 -1.00 -29.22 2.68
CA THR A 553 0.21 -30.05 2.49
C THR A 553 1.43 -29.22 2.03
N ASP A 554 1.20 -28.16 1.26
CA ASP A 554 2.23 -27.22 0.81
C ASP A 554 2.46 -26.05 1.78
N GLY A 555 1.74 -26.01 2.89
CA GLY A 555 1.81 -24.94 3.89
C GLY A 555 1.25 -23.60 3.43
N THR A 556 0.60 -23.50 2.28
CA THR A 556 0.14 -22.21 1.74
C THR A 556 -1.10 -21.70 2.48
N ILE A 557 -1.01 -20.49 3.05
CA ILE A 557 -2.09 -19.80 3.76
C ILE A 557 -2.13 -18.31 3.41
N SER A 558 -3.28 -17.65 3.65
CA SER A 558 -3.33 -16.18 3.58
C SER A 558 -2.53 -15.53 4.69
N ALA A 559 -1.92 -14.38 4.41
CA ALA A 559 -1.21 -13.57 5.41
C ALA A 559 -2.08 -13.25 6.64
N SER A 560 -3.39 -13.05 6.44
CA SER A 560 -4.37 -12.82 7.52
C SER A 560 -4.51 -13.98 8.50
N PHE A 561 -4.07 -15.19 8.14
CA PHE A 561 -4.12 -16.35 9.03
C PHE A 561 -2.78 -16.65 9.71
N LEU A 562 -1.68 -16.07 9.23
CA LEU A 562 -0.36 -16.37 9.79
C LEU A 562 -0.26 -15.98 11.27
N GLY A 563 -0.70 -14.79 11.64
CA GLY A 563 -0.71 -14.36 13.04
C GLY A 563 -1.57 -15.26 13.94
N ALA A 564 -2.76 -15.65 13.47
CA ALA A 564 -3.62 -16.58 14.19
C ALA A 564 -2.97 -17.98 14.32
N THR A 565 -2.21 -18.43 13.33
CA THR A 565 -1.45 -19.69 13.35
C THR A 565 -0.33 -19.63 14.40
N VAL A 566 0.39 -18.50 14.49
CA VAL A 566 1.42 -18.25 15.53
C VAL A 566 0.81 -18.27 16.93
N LEU A 567 -0.35 -17.64 17.13
CA LEU A 567 -1.07 -17.70 18.41
C LEU A 567 -1.50 -19.14 18.75
N GLU A 568 -1.94 -19.90 17.77
CA GLU A 568 -2.32 -21.30 17.98
C GLU A 568 -1.12 -22.17 18.39
N LEU A 569 0.03 -22.01 17.69
CA LEU A 569 1.28 -22.70 18.04
C LEU A 569 1.74 -22.42 19.48
N THR A 570 1.53 -21.20 19.96
CA THR A 570 1.91 -20.80 21.32
C THR A 570 0.82 -21.06 22.37
N GLY A 571 -0.26 -21.77 22.01
CA GLY A 571 -1.38 -22.09 22.90
C GLY A 571 -2.36 -20.95 23.14
N ARG A 572 -2.30 -19.87 22.34
CA ARG A 572 -3.13 -18.66 22.44
C ARG A 572 -4.26 -18.59 21.41
N GLY A 573 -4.42 -19.60 20.58
CA GLY A 573 -5.37 -19.58 19.45
C GLY A 573 -6.83 -19.33 19.87
N ASN A 574 -7.18 -19.58 21.13
CA ASN A 574 -8.55 -19.42 21.67
C ASN A 574 -8.68 -18.25 22.66
N GLU A 575 -7.65 -17.43 22.86
CA GLU A 575 -7.70 -16.35 23.85
C GLU A 575 -8.64 -15.21 23.47
N THR A 576 -8.87 -15.02 22.19
CA THR A 576 -9.90 -14.08 21.71
C THR A 576 -10.87 -14.78 20.76
N PRO A 577 -12.16 -14.44 20.78
CA PRO A 577 -13.14 -14.98 19.82
C PRO A 577 -12.77 -14.72 18.37
N TRP A 578 -12.03 -13.63 18.12
CA TRP A 578 -11.57 -13.24 16.79
C TRP A 578 -10.52 -14.20 16.23
N PHE A 579 -9.42 -14.42 16.95
CA PHE A 579 -8.37 -15.33 16.48
C PHE A 579 -8.82 -16.80 16.49
N GLN A 580 -9.68 -17.19 17.43
CA GLN A 580 -10.35 -18.49 17.40
C GLN A 580 -11.15 -18.68 16.10
N PHE A 581 -11.94 -17.68 15.71
CA PHE A 581 -12.70 -17.72 14.47
C PHE A 581 -11.77 -17.81 13.24
N LEU A 582 -10.67 -17.08 13.20
CA LEU A 582 -9.72 -17.13 12.09
C LEU A 582 -9.07 -18.52 11.95
N ASN A 583 -8.65 -19.13 13.06
CA ASN A 583 -8.10 -20.49 13.05
C ASN A 583 -9.14 -21.53 12.61
N GLN A 584 -10.39 -21.39 13.05
CA GLN A 584 -11.47 -22.24 12.59
C GLN A 584 -11.73 -22.02 11.09
N LEU A 585 -11.80 -20.79 10.62
CA LEU A 585 -12.04 -20.47 9.21
C LEU A 585 -10.94 -21.07 8.32
N ARG A 586 -9.67 -20.90 8.68
CA ARG A 586 -8.51 -21.47 7.98
C ARG A 586 -8.61 -22.98 7.85
N ARG A 587 -8.91 -23.69 8.94
CA ARG A 587 -8.96 -25.16 8.93
C ARG A 587 -10.18 -25.76 8.24
N THR A 588 -11.34 -25.15 8.42
CA THR A 588 -12.60 -25.79 8.03
C THR A 588 -13.15 -25.30 6.70
N ALA A 589 -12.69 -24.15 6.22
CA ALA A 589 -13.24 -23.53 5.02
C ALA A 589 -12.19 -23.10 4.01
N TYR A 590 -11.30 -22.14 4.36
CA TYR A 590 -10.53 -21.42 3.35
C TYR A 590 -9.11 -21.10 3.81
N PRO A 591 -8.12 -21.99 3.55
CA PRO A 591 -6.73 -21.66 3.89
C PRO A 591 -6.19 -20.46 3.13
N VAL A 592 -6.70 -20.17 1.92
CA VAL A 592 -6.30 -19.01 1.13
C VAL A 592 -7.53 -18.27 0.61
N VAL A 593 -7.56 -16.95 0.86
CA VAL A 593 -8.51 -16.01 0.24
C VAL A 593 -7.74 -14.82 -0.30
N GLN A 594 -7.77 -14.59 -1.61
CA GLN A 594 -7.10 -13.47 -2.25
C GLN A 594 -7.99 -12.82 -3.30
N LYS A 595 -8.45 -11.61 -3.04
CA LYS A 595 -9.44 -10.90 -3.87
C LYS A 595 -10.67 -11.78 -4.12
N GLU A 596 -10.94 -12.12 -5.37
CA GLU A 596 -12.06 -12.99 -5.76
C GLU A 596 -11.69 -14.48 -5.78
N THR A 597 -10.41 -14.84 -5.53
CA THR A 597 -9.92 -16.22 -5.58
C THR A 597 -9.88 -16.82 -4.18
N VAL A 598 -10.35 -18.06 -4.07
CA VAL A 598 -10.37 -18.86 -2.84
C VAL A 598 -9.73 -20.21 -3.13
N VAL A 599 -8.91 -20.70 -2.20
CA VAL A 599 -8.44 -22.08 -2.19
C VAL A 599 -9.13 -22.81 -1.04
N LEU A 600 -9.86 -23.86 -1.38
CA LEU A 600 -10.55 -24.70 -0.40
C LEU A 600 -9.57 -25.64 0.33
N PRO A 601 -9.96 -26.25 1.45
CA PRO A 601 -9.08 -27.16 2.20
C PRO A 601 -8.56 -28.37 1.41
N ASP A 602 -9.27 -28.78 0.37
CA ASP A 602 -8.86 -29.87 -0.53
C ASP A 602 -7.91 -29.41 -1.66
N GLY A 603 -7.49 -28.15 -1.66
CA GLY A 603 -6.64 -27.53 -2.67
C GLY A 603 -7.38 -27.04 -3.93
N THR A 604 -8.71 -27.17 -3.98
CA THR A 604 -9.51 -26.68 -5.12
C THR A 604 -9.48 -25.15 -5.17
N VAL A 605 -9.06 -24.60 -6.30
CA VAL A 605 -9.09 -23.15 -6.56
C VAL A 605 -10.45 -22.78 -7.16
N THR A 606 -11.13 -21.83 -6.55
CA THR A 606 -12.44 -21.35 -6.97
C THR A 606 -12.58 -19.83 -6.78
N THR A 607 -13.77 -19.30 -7.03
CA THR A 607 -14.07 -17.86 -6.83
C THR A 607 -15.09 -17.66 -5.71
N LEU A 608 -15.13 -16.45 -5.14
CA LEU A 608 -16.03 -16.12 -4.03
C LEU A 608 -17.50 -16.35 -4.36
N ASP A 609 -17.91 -16.05 -5.59
CA ASP A 609 -19.30 -16.20 -6.06
C ASP A 609 -19.69 -17.65 -6.37
N ALA A 610 -18.70 -18.54 -6.55
CA ALA A 610 -18.91 -19.96 -6.75
C ALA A 610 -19.03 -20.77 -5.44
N LEU A 611 -18.78 -20.14 -4.29
CA LEU A 611 -18.94 -20.77 -2.99
C LEU A 611 -20.42 -21.08 -2.69
N ASP A 612 -20.64 -22.13 -1.94
CA ASP A 612 -21.97 -22.43 -1.39
C ASP A 612 -22.42 -21.35 -0.39
N GLN A 613 -23.69 -21.40 0.01
CA GLN A 613 -24.27 -20.43 0.93
C GLN A 613 -23.49 -20.36 2.26
N SER A 614 -23.07 -21.50 2.79
CA SER A 614 -22.33 -21.57 4.07
C SER A 614 -20.99 -20.84 3.97
N GLY A 615 -20.24 -21.07 2.88
CA GLY A 615 -18.98 -20.40 2.61
C GLY A 615 -19.13 -18.89 2.45
N GLN A 616 -20.15 -18.47 1.71
CA GLN A 616 -20.44 -17.03 1.55
C GLN A 616 -20.82 -16.37 2.89
N GLU A 617 -21.57 -17.06 3.75
CA GLU A 617 -21.93 -16.58 5.10
C GLU A 617 -20.68 -16.42 6.00
N LEU A 618 -19.75 -17.38 5.98
CA LEU A 618 -18.51 -17.32 6.75
C LEU A 618 -17.63 -16.13 6.32
N LEU A 619 -17.46 -15.93 5.01
CA LEU A 619 -16.70 -14.77 4.50
C LEU A 619 -17.41 -13.45 4.78
N SER A 620 -18.75 -13.43 4.68
CA SER A 620 -19.54 -12.26 5.07
C SER A 620 -19.37 -11.94 6.55
N LYS A 621 -19.35 -12.95 7.42
CA LYS A 621 -19.07 -12.80 8.86
C LYS A 621 -17.68 -12.20 9.08
N TRP A 622 -16.63 -12.70 8.41
CA TRP A 622 -15.28 -12.16 8.50
C TRP A 622 -15.23 -10.69 8.13
N ARG A 623 -15.79 -10.32 6.96
CA ARG A 623 -15.86 -8.94 6.48
C ARG A 623 -16.66 -8.03 7.42
N CYS A 624 -17.83 -8.46 7.88
CA CYS A 624 -18.67 -7.71 8.81
C CYS A 624 -17.99 -7.50 10.16
N TRP A 625 -17.30 -8.51 10.67
CA TRP A 625 -16.59 -8.41 11.94
C TRP A 625 -15.35 -7.52 11.84
N SER A 626 -14.56 -7.61 10.75
CA SER A 626 -13.46 -6.68 10.45
C SER A 626 -13.95 -5.23 10.39
N TYR A 627 -15.09 -4.99 9.71
CA TYR A 627 -15.69 -3.67 9.63
C TYR A 627 -16.12 -3.15 11.01
N TYR A 628 -16.70 -4.00 11.86
CA TYR A 628 -17.07 -3.66 13.23
C TYR A 628 -15.84 -3.23 14.05
N LYS A 629 -14.75 -4.00 13.99
CA LYS A 629 -13.49 -3.71 14.70
C LYS A 629 -12.92 -2.36 14.28
N LEU A 630 -12.89 -2.08 12.99
CA LEU A 630 -12.34 -0.83 12.44
C LEU A 630 -13.21 0.41 12.71
N LYS A 631 -14.52 0.25 12.87
CA LYS A 631 -15.45 1.39 12.92
C LYS A 631 -16.16 1.58 14.25
N TYR A 632 -16.33 0.54 15.03
CA TYR A 632 -17.22 0.58 16.21
C TYR A 632 -16.63 0.01 17.48
N LYS A 633 -15.71 -0.96 17.40
CA LYS A 633 -15.09 -1.52 18.59
C LYS A 633 -14.23 -0.45 19.25
N ASP A 634 -14.44 -0.29 20.54
CA ASP A 634 -13.60 0.56 21.40
C ASP A 634 -12.79 -0.37 22.30
N ILE A 635 -11.48 -0.25 22.27
CA ILE A 635 -10.53 -0.97 23.11
C ILE A 635 -9.86 0.09 23.97
N SER A 636 -10.18 0.07 25.25
CA SER A 636 -9.61 0.99 26.26
C SER A 636 -8.16 0.64 26.55
#